data_4a6130074496e3194327ebec256cb2c7
#
_entry.id   4a6130074496e3194327ebec256cb2c7
#
_cell.length_a   1.000
_cell.length_b   1.000
_cell.length_c   1.000
_cell.angle_alpha   90.00
_cell.angle_beta   90.00
_cell.angle_gamma   90.00
#
_symmetry.space_group_name_H-M   'P 1'
#
loop_
_entity.id
_entity.type
_entity.pdbx_description
1 polymer ?
#
loop_
_entity_poly.entity_id
_entity_poly.type
_entity_poly.pdbx_seq_one_letter_code
_entity_poly.pdbx_strand_id
1 'polypeptide(L)'
;RFERNALERVKTAVAQHDKTITLSCGRLTMGVSIPEWNAVLMLAGRAETGSMRYFQTIFRCQSPYADGSVKQKCYAIDFAPKRTLAVVDQYINNNTSSNDADERRQKLTQFLHYCPLVEIKRGKPTLYNTESFIQSINSAYSETLIRNGFRDDCLYGNLDNLRQQDMKLLDQVAEAMVLGTLAERQRNKETLTKNPRKTPAATKNNPNKTELSASEKEALTAAREASGRLTPRQRALAILSQISTRLPLMIYGTVESVDGLTLDSFIKSIDPESWREFMPTGITLRMFERLKHFYREDIFVATAKAIVARLHKADAMYVPDRINCIAQILSDFCYPDRETILTPWQTVNRHMADTLGGYCFFDDSYSKMLSEPRFVYNCDATQHTMMNPKVRVLDIASKTGLYSLYVAYSLYKLRSSQSQGLFDTLTDDEAQQLWDDIVSNNIYAVCRTSMADLVTRRTLMGYRDSSRVNICHMADMNSQVILYKRKFIRTVTDPRNFSSNKKMKQLKFDAIVGNPPYQVNIGTQKDNYGIPLYNHFVDTAREMCPDYISMIMPSRWFTGGRGLDAFRQSMLADRHLRSISDFVDSKECFPTVDISGGVNYFLWDRKHDGSCTFTNTLYGSTYTSERRLDLHPIFVRNNRALTLINKAASANVPMLSTMVCGQTPFGFVTTFRGTAAPETDADCLLLKSSGNDSYVLRSEVKKNTQLIDLHKVVFSKATCEHAGTPDRNGQFRILSSLAILAPGIVCTQSYLVGGAFADADEAANYMAYLKTKFVRFLMLQTITSQDLSPEKFMFVPSQDFTTHSDIDWTQDTATIDQQLYRKYNLTEAETALIENTIKQF
;
A
#
# COMPACT_ATOMS: atom_id res chain seq x y z
N ARG A 1 33.67 27.77 18.94
CA ARG A 1 33.76 29.18 19.40
C ARG A 1 33.68 30.07 18.15
N PHE A 2 32.49 30.34 17.62
CA PHE A 2 32.27 31.24 16.51
C PHE A 2 31.84 32.59 17.07
N GLU A 3 32.63 33.59 16.69
CA GLU A 3 32.70 34.94 17.21
C GLU A 3 31.37 35.69 17.22
N ARG A 4 31.15 36.41 18.30
CA ARG A 4 30.06 37.38 18.51
C ARG A 4 30.13 38.60 17.57
N ASN A 5 31.20 38.77 16.79
CA ASN A 5 31.53 39.99 16.00
C ASN A 5 31.54 39.82 14.47
N ALA A 6 30.78 38.91 13.89
CA ALA A 6 30.74 38.75 12.42
C ALA A 6 30.29 40.03 11.69
N LEU A 7 29.34 40.77 12.27
CA LEU A 7 28.84 42.03 11.69
C LEU A 7 29.90 43.13 11.72
N GLU A 8 30.64 43.28 12.81
CA GLU A 8 31.71 44.31 12.93
C GLU A 8 32.85 44.02 11.96
N ARG A 9 33.23 42.76 11.79
CA ARG A 9 34.25 42.38 10.81
C ARG A 9 33.84 42.75 9.39
N VAL A 10 32.56 42.49 9.00
CA VAL A 10 32.07 42.90 7.71
C VAL A 10 32.07 44.44 7.56
N LYS A 11 31.60 45.18 8.59
CA LYS A 11 31.63 46.64 8.56
C LYS A 11 33.05 47.19 8.47
N THR A 12 34.00 46.60 9.16
CA THR A 12 35.42 46.99 9.10
C THR A 12 36.00 46.76 7.70
N ALA A 13 35.71 45.58 7.12
CA ALA A 13 36.18 45.25 5.77
C ALA A 13 35.56 46.20 4.69
N VAL A 14 34.26 46.50 4.83
CA VAL A 14 33.57 47.46 3.96
C VAL A 14 34.18 48.86 4.03
N ALA A 15 34.55 49.30 5.25
CA ALA A 15 35.18 50.61 5.48
C ALA A 15 36.65 50.69 4.96
N GLN A 16 37.34 49.56 4.84
CA GLN A 16 38.74 49.47 4.46
C GLN A 16 39.00 49.23 2.98
N HIS A 17 37.97 48.77 2.25
CA HIS A 17 38.12 48.35 0.85
C HIS A 17 37.00 48.89 -0.05
N ASP A 18 37.37 49.36 -1.23
CA ASP A 18 36.42 49.89 -2.27
C ASP A 18 35.45 48.79 -2.78
N LYS A 19 35.84 47.54 -2.70
CA LYS A 19 35.03 46.39 -3.12
C LYS A 19 35.15 45.26 -2.12
N THR A 20 34.04 44.75 -1.68
CA THR A 20 33.96 43.63 -0.74
C THR A 20 32.98 42.56 -1.21
N ILE A 21 33.29 41.29 -0.91
CA ILE A 21 32.37 40.13 -1.06
C ILE A 21 32.22 39.46 0.31
N THR A 22 30.99 39.43 0.81
CA THR A 22 30.65 38.75 2.05
C THR A 22 30.01 37.41 1.76
N LEU A 23 30.64 36.28 2.15
CA LEU A 23 30.04 34.93 2.06
C LEU A 23 29.29 34.59 3.34
N SER A 24 28.03 34.22 3.25
CA SER A 24 27.18 33.90 4.42
C SER A 24 26.41 32.60 4.24
N CYS A 25 26.47 31.72 5.25
CA CYS A 25 25.65 30.51 5.35
C CYS A 25 24.52 30.71 6.37
N GLY A 26 23.49 31.50 6.01
CA GLY A 26 22.31 31.72 6.85
C GLY A 26 22.49 32.75 7.96
N ARG A 27 23.71 33.24 8.28
CA ARG A 27 23.99 34.42 9.13
C ARG A 27 23.93 35.68 8.29
N LEU A 28 23.62 36.82 8.90
CA LEU A 28 23.52 38.12 8.21
C LEU A 28 22.38 38.23 7.19
N THR A 29 21.56 37.20 7.05
CA THR A 29 20.38 37.21 6.14
C THR A 29 19.18 37.91 6.77
N MET A 30 19.12 38.01 8.10
CA MET A 30 18.06 38.67 8.85
C MET A 30 18.64 39.59 9.93
N GLY A 31 17.96 40.72 10.22
CA GLY A 31 18.30 41.63 11.33
C GLY A 31 19.57 42.46 11.15
N VAL A 32 20.14 42.56 9.94
CA VAL A 32 21.38 43.28 9.65
C VAL A 32 21.17 44.26 8.51
N SER A 33 21.62 45.49 8.63
CA SER A 33 21.67 46.47 7.55
C SER A 33 23.12 46.92 7.33
N ILE A 34 23.59 46.75 6.09
CA ILE A 34 24.89 47.23 5.60
C ILE A 34 24.58 48.06 4.37
N PRO A 35 24.59 49.37 4.52
CA PRO A 35 24.20 50.31 3.44
C PRO A 35 25.04 50.17 2.16
N GLU A 36 26.25 49.73 2.26
CA GLU A 36 27.21 49.63 1.15
C GLU A 36 26.95 48.43 0.23
N TRP A 37 26.15 47.45 0.65
CA TRP A 37 25.83 46.31 -0.18
C TRP A 37 24.92 46.68 -1.36
N ASN A 38 25.45 46.57 -2.58
CA ASN A 38 24.73 46.87 -3.81
C ASN A 38 24.19 45.64 -4.55
N ALA A 39 24.66 44.46 -4.19
CA ALA A 39 24.21 43.21 -4.78
C ALA A 39 24.08 42.08 -3.78
N VAL A 40 23.14 41.20 -4.00
CA VAL A 40 22.96 39.90 -3.32
C VAL A 40 23.02 38.77 -4.33
N LEU A 41 23.90 37.80 -4.10
CA LEU A 41 24.04 36.60 -4.92
C LEU A 41 23.59 35.38 -4.14
N MET A 42 22.53 34.74 -4.61
CA MET A 42 21.94 33.50 -4.03
C MET A 42 22.58 32.29 -4.70
N LEU A 43 23.76 31.85 -4.23
CA LEU A 43 24.57 30.78 -4.87
C LEU A 43 23.97 29.38 -4.67
N ALA A 44 23.47 29.10 -3.48
CA ALA A 44 22.85 27.82 -3.15
C ALA A 44 21.59 28.03 -2.30
N GLY A 45 20.67 27.13 -2.37
CA GLY A 45 19.47 27.17 -1.53
C GLY A 45 18.62 25.94 -1.74
N ARG A 46 17.95 25.52 -0.67
CA ARG A 46 16.90 24.54 -0.75
C ARG A 46 15.70 25.15 -1.49
N ALA A 47 15.00 24.35 -2.25
CA ALA A 47 13.78 24.76 -2.97
C ALA A 47 12.68 25.31 -2.01
N GLU A 48 12.76 24.95 -0.73
CA GLU A 48 11.81 25.29 0.33
C GLU A 48 12.15 26.58 1.11
N THR A 49 12.76 27.55 0.48
CA THR A 49 12.98 28.84 1.12
C THR A 49 11.67 29.63 1.12
N GLY A 50 11.03 29.83 2.27
CA GLY A 50 9.80 30.62 2.38
C GLY A 50 9.96 32.04 1.79
N SER A 51 8.90 32.53 1.11
CA SER A 51 8.91 33.81 0.38
C SER A 51 9.37 34.99 1.22
N MET A 52 8.90 35.10 2.47
CA MET A 52 9.31 36.18 3.37
C MET A 52 10.83 36.22 3.62
N ARG A 53 11.42 35.06 3.92
CA ARG A 53 12.89 34.98 4.14
C ARG A 53 13.68 35.25 2.87
N TYR A 54 13.18 34.83 1.73
CA TYR A 54 13.82 35.12 0.45
C TYR A 54 13.85 36.62 0.17
N PHE A 55 12.69 37.30 0.27
CA PHE A 55 12.63 38.76 0.05
C PHE A 55 13.42 39.55 1.08
N GLN A 56 13.38 39.15 2.35
CA GLN A 56 14.24 39.78 3.38
C GLN A 56 15.74 39.65 3.06
N THR A 57 16.14 38.58 2.40
CA THR A 57 17.53 38.39 2.01
C THR A 57 17.89 39.21 0.78
N ILE A 58 17.11 39.16 -0.30
CA ILE A 58 17.44 39.87 -1.53
C ILE A 58 17.34 41.40 -1.37
N PHE A 59 16.41 41.89 -0.55
CA PHE A 59 16.25 43.33 -0.32
C PHE A 59 17.33 43.95 0.61
N ARG A 60 18.29 43.18 1.12
CA ARG A 60 19.44 43.72 1.87
C ARG A 60 20.28 44.70 1.03
N CYS A 61 20.36 44.52 -0.25
CA CYS A 61 21.04 45.47 -1.14
C CYS A 61 20.29 46.80 -1.30
N GLN A 62 19.02 46.87 -0.87
CA GLN A 62 18.23 48.12 -1.00
C GLN A 62 18.30 49.03 0.23
N SER A 63 19.04 48.65 1.30
CA SER A 63 19.24 49.55 2.44
C SER A 63 19.79 50.88 1.98
N PRO A 64 19.19 52.06 2.37
CA PRO A 64 19.68 53.38 2.00
C PRO A 64 21.07 53.63 2.59
N TYR A 65 21.84 54.53 1.98
CA TYR A 65 23.11 54.91 2.55
C TYR A 65 22.96 55.64 3.91
N ALA A 66 24.05 55.77 4.65
CA ALA A 66 24.01 56.33 6.01
C ALA A 66 23.60 57.84 6.02
N ASP A 67 23.79 58.54 4.92
CA ASP A 67 23.35 59.94 4.69
C ASP A 67 21.87 60.04 4.30
N GLY A 68 21.15 58.92 4.20
CA GLY A 68 19.77 58.85 3.75
C GLY A 68 19.56 58.86 2.24
N SER A 69 20.61 58.96 1.44
CA SER A 69 20.53 58.91 -0.02
C SER A 69 20.09 57.51 -0.51
N VAL A 70 19.32 57.48 -1.61
CA VAL A 70 18.76 56.26 -2.22
C VAL A 70 19.70 55.74 -3.28
N LYS A 71 19.93 54.46 -3.29
CA LYS A 71 20.72 53.78 -4.34
C LYS A 71 20.00 53.80 -5.69
N GLN A 72 20.71 54.16 -6.75
CA GLN A 72 20.14 54.22 -8.09
C GLN A 72 19.85 52.82 -8.66
N LYS A 73 20.66 51.81 -8.31
CA LYS A 73 20.51 50.40 -8.77
C LYS A 73 21.01 49.45 -7.71
N CYS A 74 20.22 48.38 -7.51
CA CYS A 74 20.56 47.24 -6.68
C CYS A 74 20.32 45.95 -7.48
N TYR A 75 21.15 44.95 -7.25
CA TYR A 75 21.09 43.70 -7.99
C TYR A 75 20.82 42.53 -7.05
N ALA A 76 19.84 41.72 -7.36
CA ALA A 76 19.63 40.41 -6.74
C ALA A 76 19.77 39.32 -7.81
N ILE A 77 20.76 38.46 -7.66
CA ILE A 77 21.05 37.40 -8.64
C ILE A 77 20.82 36.05 -7.98
N ASP A 78 19.88 35.28 -8.50
CA ASP A 78 19.58 33.92 -8.06
C ASP A 78 20.05 32.91 -9.11
N PHE A 79 20.94 31.98 -8.70
CA PHE A 79 21.42 30.90 -9.57
C PHE A 79 20.46 29.70 -9.65
N ALA A 80 19.28 29.79 -9.00
CA ALA A 80 18.20 28.82 -9.08
C ALA A 80 16.90 29.46 -9.63
N PRO A 81 16.75 29.62 -10.97
CA PRO A 81 15.63 30.34 -11.59
C PRO A 81 14.26 29.86 -11.19
N LYS A 82 14.08 28.52 -11.07
CA LYS A 82 12.82 27.90 -10.63
C LYS A 82 12.43 28.33 -9.21
N ARG A 83 13.40 28.55 -8.32
CA ARG A 83 13.16 29.06 -6.97
C ARG A 83 12.62 30.47 -6.98
N THR A 84 13.20 31.36 -7.76
CA THR A 84 12.73 32.75 -7.87
C THR A 84 11.29 32.80 -8.35
N LEU A 85 10.95 32.07 -9.39
CA LEU A 85 9.58 31.99 -9.90
C LEU A 85 8.60 31.47 -8.83
N ALA A 86 8.95 30.38 -8.16
CA ALA A 86 8.11 29.77 -7.11
C ALA A 86 7.90 30.72 -5.91
N VAL A 87 8.95 31.42 -5.47
CA VAL A 87 8.88 32.37 -4.34
C VAL A 87 8.01 33.57 -4.68
N VAL A 88 8.13 34.12 -5.89
CA VAL A 88 7.29 35.22 -6.35
C VAL A 88 5.83 34.80 -6.47
N ASP A 89 5.57 33.64 -7.07
CA ASP A 89 4.20 33.10 -7.15
C ASP A 89 3.60 32.87 -5.76
N GLN A 90 4.35 32.27 -4.84
CA GLN A 90 3.91 32.07 -3.44
C GLN A 90 3.60 33.41 -2.75
N TYR A 91 4.44 34.43 -2.97
CA TYR A 91 4.21 35.77 -2.42
C TYR A 91 2.91 36.38 -2.97
N ILE A 92 2.69 36.31 -4.28
CA ILE A 92 1.47 36.80 -4.93
C ILE A 92 0.25 36.02 -4.41
N ASN A 93 0.34 34.70 -4.36
CA ASN A 93 -0.74 33.84 -3.87
C ASN A 93 -1.12 34.12 -2.41
N ASN A 94 -0.14 34.32 -1.52
CA ASN A 94 -0.38 34.64 -0.10
C ASN A 94 -0.99 36.02 0.10
N ASN A 95 -0.78 36.96 -0.82
CA ASN A 95 -1.33 38.30 -0.77
C ASN A 95 -2.65 38.45 -1.56
N THR A 96 -3.15 37.38 -2.20
CA THR A 96 -4.42 37.37 -2.90
C THR A 96 -5.51 36.89 -1.96
N SER A 97 -6.63 37.60 -1.91
CA SER A 97 -7.74 37.35 -0.95
C SER A 97 -8.65 36.19 -1.38
N SER A 98 -8.65 35.86 -2.66
CA SER A 98 -9.44 34.80 -3.26
C SER A 98 -8.61 34.02 -4.29
N ASN A 99 -9.10 32.85 -4.75
CA ASN A 99 -8.49 32.13 -5.89
C ASN A 99 -8.82 32.77 -7.24
N ASP A 100 -9.13 34.06 -7.25
CA ASP A 100 -9.42 34.83 -8.44
C ASP A 100 -8.13 34.98 -9.29
N ALA A 101 -8.19 34.43 -10.49
CA ALA A 101 -7.05 34.46 -11.44
C ALA A 101 -6.77 35.90 -11.90
N ASP A 102 -7.80 36.74 -12.03
CA ASP A 102 -7.65 38.13 -12.48
C ASP A 102 -6.99 39.00 -11.39
N GLU A 103 -7.41 38.88 -10.13
CA GLU A 103 -6.77 39.56 -8.98
C GLU A 103 -5.28 39.16 -8.88
N ARG A 104 -4.99 37.87 -9.02
CA ARG A 104 -3.63 37.36 -8.97
C ARG A 104 -2.76 37.88 -10.11
N ARG A 105 -3.33 37.92 -11.33
CA ARG A 105 -2.69 38.47 -12.52
C ARG A 105 -2.39 39.96 -12.35
N GLN A 106 -3.32 40.73 -11.82
CA GLN A 106 -3.13 42.17 -11.56
C GLN A 106 -2.01 42.41 -10.56
N LYS A 107 -1.98 41.68 -9.44
CA LYS A 107 -0.93 41.77 -8.43
C LYS A 107 0.43 41.35 -8.95
N LEU A 108 0.50 40.31 -9.80
CA LEU A 108 1.72 39.90 -10.46
C LEU A 108 2.23 40.99 -11.42
N THR A 109 1.34 41.63 -12.19
CA THR A 109 1.71 42.75 -13.09
C THR A 109 2.29 43.90 -12.28
N GLN A 110 1.66 44.25 -11.15
CA GLN A 110 2.20 45.31 -10.27
C GLN A 110 3.55 44.91 -9.67
N PHE A 111 3.70 43.66 -9.23
CA PHE A 111 4.97 43.19 -8.69
C PHE A 111 6.10 43.29 -9.73
N LEU A 112 5.89 42.79 -10.94
CA LEU A 112 6.88 42.84 -12.04
C LEU A 112 7.22 44.26 -12.49
N HIS A 113 6.29 45.20 -12.29
CA HIS A 113 6.56 46.63 -12.55
C HIS A 113 7.59 47.20 -11.55
N TYR A 114 7.47 46.86 -10.26
CA TYR A 114 8.37 47.35 -9.22
C TYR A 114 9.62 46.50 -9.03
N CYS A 115 9.52 45.19 -9.31
CA CYS A 115 10.60 44.22 -9.21
C CYS A 115 10.75 43.45 -10.51
N PRO A 116 11.34 44.07 -11.56
CA PRO A 116 11.50 43.42 -12.85
C PRO A 116 12.41 42.20 -12.75
N LEU A 117 11.93 41.06 -13.24
CA LEU A 117 12.67 39.81 -13.33
C LEU A 117 13.31 39.65 -14.71
N VAL A 118 14.60 39.33 -14.73
CA VAL A 118 15.39 39.14 -15.95
C VAL A 118 15.99 37.73 -15.92
N GLU A 119 15.75 36.95 -16.96
CA GLU A 119 16.40 35.65 -17.18
C GLU A 119 17.51 35.79 -18.23
N ILE A 120 18.66 35.20 -18.02
CA ILE A 120 19.72 35.14 -19.01
C ILE A 120 19.62 33.82 -19.79
N LYS A 121 19.09 33.88 -21.01
CA LYS A 121 19.01 32.75 -21.95
C LYS A 121 20.08 32.84 -23.02
N ARG A 122 20.99 31.86 -23.09
CA ARG A 122 22.10 31.83 -24.07
C ARG A 122 22.86 33.15 -24.14
N GLY A 123 23.17 33.73 -22.98
CA GLY A 123 23.91 34.98 -22.85
C GLY A 123 23.10 36.24 -23.15
N LYS A 124 21.81 36.16 -23.45
CA LYS A 124 20.94 37.33 -23.72
C LYS A 124 19.97 37.55 -22.55
N PRO A 125 19.89 38.77 -22.00
CA PRO A 125 18.91 39.09 -20.97
C PRO A 125 17.50 39.16 -21.57
N THR A 126 16.55 38.47 -20.96
CA THR A 126 15.14 38.46 -21.34
C THR A 126 14.31 38.88 -20.14
N LEU A 127 13.53 39.96 -20.29
CA LEU A 127 12.65 40.47 -19.25
C LEU A 127 11.37 39.63 -19.19
N TYR A 128 10.95 39.21 -18.01
CA TYR A 128 9.64 38.59 -17.79
C TYR A 128 8.54 39.64 -17.87
N ASN A 129 7.51 39.37 -18.68
CA ASN A 129 6.22 39.99 -18.57
C ASN A 129 5.27 39.05 -17.84
N THR A 130 4.06 39.48 -17.50
CA THR A 130 3.06 38.70 -16.77
C THR A 130 2.76 37.36 -17.46
N GLU A 131 2.62 37.34 -18.79
CA GLU A 131 2.33 36.12 -19.54
C GLU A 131 3.48 35.12 -19.53
N SER A 132 4.70 35.61 -19.83
CA SER A 132 5.87 34.72 -19.83
C SER A 132 6.21 34.19 -18.44
N PHE A 133 5.92 34.95 -17.38
CA PHE A 133 6.04 34.50 -16.01
C PHE A 133 5.04 33.35 -15.72
N ILE A 134 3.73 33.56 -16.03
CA ILE A 134 2.68 32.56 -15.82
C ILE A 134 3.02 31.28 -16.59
N GLN A 135 3.44 31.37 -17.85
CA GLN A 135 3.82 30.20 -18.63
C GLN A 135 5.01 29.46 -18.01
N SER A 136 6.04 30.17 -17.55
CA SER A 136 7.23 29.54 -16.96
C SER A 136 6.94 28.87 -15.61
N ILE A 137 6.13 29.52 -14.77
CA ILE A 137 5.78 28.95 -13.45
C ILE A 137 4.82 27.76 -13.61
N ASN A 138 3.85 27.83 -14.51
CA ASN A 138 2.93 26.74 -14.79
C ASN A 138 3.69 25.51 -15.32
N SER A 139 4.68 25.71 -16.20
CA SER A 139 5.54 24.63 -16.67
C SER A 139 6.36 24.00 -15.52
N ALA A 140 6.97 24.83 -14.66
CA ALA A 140 7.76 24.35 -13.54
C ALA A 140 6.92 23.57 -12.52
N TYR A 141 5.72 24.06 -12.22
CA TYR A 141 4.79 23.39 -11.31
C TYR A 141 4.23 22.10 -11.91
N SER A 142 3.90 22.10 -13.20
CA SER A 142 3.43 20.89 -13.89
C SER A 142 4.46 19.76 -13.82
N GLU A 143 5.74 20.05 -14.04
CA GLU A 143 6.81 19.06 -13.89
C GLU A 143 6.91 18.54 -12.46
N THR A 144 6.79 19.43 -11.47
CA THR A 144 6.84 19.08 -10.04
C THR A 144 5.63 18.21 -9.65
N LEU A 145 4.42 18.62 -10.05
CA LEU A 145 3.18 17.90 -9.77
C LEU A 145 3.17 16.51 -10.38
N ILE A 146 3.59 16.36 -11.62
CA ILE A 146 3.68 15.05 -12.29
C ILE A 146 4.66 14.16 -11.53
N ARG A 147 5.84 14.66 -11.17
CA ARG A 147 6.86 13.90 -10.44
C ARG A 147 6.43 13.52 -9.03
N ASN A 148 5.71 14.40 -8.32
CA ASN A 148 5.26 14.19 -6.95
C ASN A 148 3.85 13.59 -6.85
N GLY A 149 3.23 13.21 -7.98
CA GLY A 149 1.89 12.63 -8.02
C GLY A 149 0.83 13.55 -7.45
N PHE A 150 0.85 14.85 -7.79
CA PHE A 150 -0.11 15.88 -7.36
C PHE A 150 -0.17 16.10 -5.83
N ARG A 151 0.92 15.84 -5.12
CA ARG A 151 0.98 16.06 -3.65
C ARG A 151 1.51 17.43 -3.24
N ASP A 152 1.94 18.25 -4.19
CA ASP A 152 2.54 19.53 -3.93
C ASP A 152 1.48 20.62 -3.67
N ASP A 153 1.77 21.54 -2.77
CA ASP A 153 0.85 22.62 -2.39
C ASP A 153 0.67 23.70 -3.47
N CYS A 154 1.54 23.72 -4.48
CA CYS A 154 1.40 24.61 -5.63
C CYS A 154 0.10 24.43 -6.42
N LEU A 155 -0.55 23.24 -6.29
CA LEU A 155 -1.85 22.95 -6.92
C LEU A 155 -2.99 23.71 -6.26
N TYR A 156 -2.78 24.25 -5.06
CA TYR A 156 -3.85 24.88 -4.28
C TYR A 156 -3.65 26.39 -4.18
N GLY A 157 -4.77 27.10 -3.96
CA GLY A 157 -4.75 28.51 -3.63
C GLY A 157 -4.22 28.78 -2.22
N ASN A 158 -4.52 29.98 -1.72
CA ASN A 158 -4.02 30.39 -0.41
C ASN A 158 -4.66 29.57 0.73
N LEU A 159 -3.95 28.56 1.25
CA LEU A 159 -4.36 27.74 2.37
C LEU A 159 -4.02 28.35 3.75
N ASP A 160 -3.34 29.50 3.80
CA ASP A 160 -3.00 30.16 5.05
C ASP A 160 -4.15 31.01 5.60
N ASN A 161 -5.09 31.43 4.72
CA ASN A 161 -6.24 32.30 5.05
C ASN A 161 -7.59 31.57 4.88
N LEU A 162 -7.69 30.35 5.43
CA LEU A 162 -8.92 29.56 5.35
C LEU A 162 -10.01 30.18 6.23
N ARG A 163 -11.20 30.38 5.66
CA ARG A 163 -12.38 30.83 6.39
C ARG A 163 -12.98 29.71 7.22
N GLN A 164 -13.74 30.04 8.23
CA GLN A 164 -14.40 29.05 9.10
C GLN A 164 -15.33 28.10 8.30
N GLN A 165 -15.90 28.57 7.20
CA GLN A 165 -16.74 27.77 6.28
C GLN A 165 -15.88 26.72 5.54
N ASP A 166 -14.67 27.09 5.12
CA ASP A 166 -13.73 26.21 4.42
C ASP A 166 -13.27 25.08 5.35
N MET A 167 -12.95 25.42 6.61
CA MET A 167 -12.59 24.43 7.63
C MET A 167 -13.74 23.44 7.91
N LYS A 168 -14.98 23.94 8.04
CA LYS A 168 -16.17 23.08 8.20
C LYS A 168 -16.34 22.15 7.00
N LEU A 169 -16.12 22.63 5.78
CA LEU A 169 -16.18 21.81 4.57
C LEU A 169 -15.12 20.71 4.57
N LEU A 170 -13.87 21.06 4.90
CA LEU A 170 -12.77 20.09 4.99
C LEU A 170 -13.03 19.03 6.08
N ASP A 171 -13.56 19.43 7.22
CA ASP A 171 -13.95 18.50 8.28
C ASP A 171 -15.07 17.55 7.81
N GLN A 172 -16.09 18.06 7.10
CA GLN A 172 -17.13 17.24 6.47
C GLN A 172 -16.57 16.23 5.46
N VAL A 173 -15.57 16.66 4.69
CA VAL A 173 -14.88 15.79 3.72
C VAL A 173 -14.08 14.71 4.43
N ALA A 174 -13.32 15.04 5.46
CA ALA A 174 -12.59 14.08 6.27
C ALA A 174 -13.54 13.06 6.94
N GLU A 175 -14.64 13.54 7.52
CA GLU A 175 -15.69 12.68 8.09
C GLU A 175 -16.32 11.78 7.01
N ALA A 176 -16.58 12.30 5.82
CA ALA A 176 -17.15 11.52 4.72
C ALA A 176 -16.17 10.44 4.22
N MET A 177 -14.88 10.70 4.21
CA MET A 177 -13.89 9.66 3.89
C MET A 177 -13.88 8.52 4.91
N VAL A 178 -14.14 8.83 6.19
CA VAL A 178 -14.30 7.81 7.24
C VAL A 178 -15.66 7.12 7.14
N LEU A 179 -16.76 7.86 6.97
CA LEU A 179 -18.13 7.36 6.93
C LEU A 179 -18.53 6.76 5.58
N GLY A 180 -17.94 7.22 4.48
CA GLY A 180 -18.24 6.72 3.14
C GLY A 180 -17.89 5.25 2.97
N THR A 181 -16.87 4.77 3.66
CA THR A 181 -16.56 3.34 3.77
C THR A 181 -17.77 2.56 4.33
N LEU A 182 -18.59 3.16 5.18
CA LEU A 182 -19.73 2.55 5.83
C LEU A 182 -20.95 2.45 4.88
N ALA A 183 -21.27 3.52 4.16
CA ALA A 183 -22.38 3.53 3.20
C ALA A 183 -22.10 2.57 2.02
N GLU A 184 -20.87 2.45 1.57
CA GLU A 184 -20.47 1.50 0.54
C GLU A 184 -20.58 0.06 1.02
N ARG A 185 -20.16 -0.24 2.26
CA ARG A 185 -20.32 -1.53 2.91
C ARG A 185 -21.79 -1.98 2.93
N GLN A 186 -22.70 -1.10 3.29
CA GLN A 186 -24.12 -1.42 3.33
C GLN A 186 -24.68 -1.71 1.92
N ARG A 187 -24.30 -0.91 0.93
CA ARG A 187 -24.68 -1.14 -0.48
C ARG A 187 -24.15 -2.46 -1.03
N ASN A 188 -22.89 -2.78 -0.77
CA ASN A 188 -22.29 -4.05 -1.17
C ASN A 188 -23.02 -5.24 -0.54
N LYS A 189 -23.40 -5.14 0.74
CA LYS A 189 -24.23 -6.15 1.43
C LYS A 189 -25.57 -6.36 0.73
N GLU A 190 -26.29 -5.28 0.43
CA GLU A 190 -27.58 -5.36 -0.26
C GLU A 190 -27.46 -5.99 -1.65
N THR A 191 -26.40 -5.67 -2.40
CA THR A 191 -26.14 -6.23 -3.73
C THR A 191 -25.83 -7.72 -3.67
N LEU A 192 -25.09 -8.19 -2.66
CA LEU A 192 -24.69 -9.58 -2.51
C LEU A 192 -25.74 -10.46 -1.81
N THR A 193 -26.65 -9.87 -1.05
CA THR A 193 -27.70 -10.63 -0.32
C THR A 193 -29.04 -10.71 -1.07
N LYS A 194 -29.26 -9.92 -2.12
CA LYS A 194 -30.47 -10.00 -2.94
C LYS A 194 -30.52 -11.29 -3.75
N ASN A 195 -31.22 -12.27 -3.21
CA ASN A 195 -31.55 -13.49 -3.93
C ASN A 195 -32.67 -13.16 -4.96
N PRO A 196 -32.48 -13.30 -6.28
CA PRO A 196 -33.46 -12.88 -7.30
C PRO A 196 -34.76 -13.69 -7.32
N ARG A 197 -34.91 -14.70 -6.46
CA ARG A 197 -36.11 -15.56 -6.40
C ARG A 197 -37.14 -15.16 -5.35
N LYS A 198 -36.93 -14.13 -4.56
CA LYS A 198 -37.95 -13.58 -3.64
C LYS A 198 -37.95 -12.08 -3.72
N THR A 199 -38.89 -11.51 -4.45
CA THR A 199 -39.29 -10.11 -4.34
C THR A 199 -39.97 -9.90 -2.98
N PRO A 200 -39.40 -9.19 -2.02
CA PRO A 200 -40.16 -8.76 -0.85
C PRO A 200 -40.97 -7.54 -1.23
N ALA A 201 -42.23 -7.51 -0.81
CA ALA A 201 -43.07 -6.37 -0.84
C ALA A 201 -42.39 -5.13 -0.25
N ALA A 202 -42.56 -4.00 -0.92
CA ALA A 202 -42.03 -2.71 -0.54
C ALA A 202 -42.38 -2.36 0.91
N THR A 203 -41.43 -2.56 1.82
CA THR A 203 -41.51 -1.94 3.13
C THR A 203 -41.01 -0.50 2.99
N LYS A 204 -41.96 0.43 3.15
CA LYS A 204 -41.66 1.87 3.30
C LYS A 204 -40.79 2.03 4.54
N ASN A 205 -39.47 2.14 4.37
CA ASN A 205 -38.57 2.55 5.44
C ASN A 205 -38.33 4.05 5.37
N ASN A 206 -38.78 4.71 6.41
CA ASN A 206 -38.54 6.08 6.78
C ASN A 206 -37.03 6.38 6.85
N PRO A 207 -36.50 7.46 6.24
CA PRO A 207 -35.10 7.80 6.35
C PRO A 207 -34.84 8.63 7.63
N ASN A 208 -34.94 8.01 8.80
CA ASN A 208 -34.60 8.66 10.06
C ASN A 208 -33.38 8.02 10.67
N LYS A 209 -32.30 8.85 10.77
CA LYS A 209 -31.16 8.77 11.68
C LYS A 209 -30.72 7.35 12.08
N THR A 210 -29.85 6.77 11.27
CA THR A 210 -29.03 5.64 11.74
C THR A 210 -28.01 6.18 12.75
N GLU A 211 -28.16 5.88 14.03
CA GLU A 211 -27.14 6.17 15.03
C GLU A 211 -25.85 5.43 14.68
N LEU A 212 -24.73 6.16 14.70
CA LEU A 212 -23.41 5.61 14.48
C LEU A 212 -23.10 4.55 15.56
N SER A 213 -22.52 3.43 15.16
CA SER A 213 -22.06 2.38 16.08
C SER A 213 -20.95 2.90 17.00
N ALA A 214 -20.69 2.21 18.10
CA ALA A 214 -19.63 2.62 19.04
C ALA A 214 -18.25 2.67 18.36
N SER A 215 -17.92 1.68 17.49
CA SER A 215 -16.65 1.66 16.73
C SER A 215 -16.53 2.79 15.69
N GLU A 216 -17.65 3.24 15.14
CA GLU A 216 -17.70 4.36 14.21
C GLU A 216 -17.49 5.69 14.93
N LYS A 217 -18.10 5.84 16.10
CA LYS A 217 -17.86 7.00 16.97
C LYS A 217 -16.42 7.06 17.42
N GLU A 218 -15.81 5.93 17.76
CA GLU A 218 -14.40 5.83 18.14
C GLU A 218 -13.47 6.17 16.97
N ALA A 219 -13.71 5.65 15.77
CA ALA A 219 -12.93 5.98 14.57
C ALA A 219 -13.03 7.46 14.19
N LEU A 220 -14.22 8.06 14.28
CA LEU A 220 -14.42 9.49 14.07
C LEU A 220 -13.71 10.33 15.13
N THR A 221 -13.76 9.90 16.40
CA THR A 221 -13.09 10.59 17.50
C THR A 221 -11.58 10.57 17.31
N ALA A 222 -11.00 9.39 17.00
CA ALA A 222 -9.57 9.25 16.71
C ALA A 222 -9.14 10.09 15.50
N ALA A 223 -9.94 10.13 14.43
CA ALA A 223 -9.67 10.96 13.26
C ALA A 223 -9.72 12.46 13.59
N ARG A 224 -10.68 12.90 14.43
CA ARG A 224 -10.79 14.28 14.90
C ARG A 224 -9.62 14.67 15.81
N GLU A 225 -9.19 13.80 16.71
CA GLU A 225 -8.04 14.03 17.58
C GLU A 225 -6.73 14.13 16.78
N ALA A 226 -6.51 13.22 15.83
CA ALA A 226 -5.36 13.26 14.93
C ALA A 226 -5.37 14.55 14.09
N SER A 227 -6.52 14.96 13.58
CA SER A 227 -6.72 16.20 12.83
C SER A 227 -6.53 17.44 13.71
N GLY A 228 -6.95 17.40 14.98
CA GLY A 228 -6.81 18.51 15.93
C GLY A 228 -5.37 18.88 16.29
N ARG A 229 -4.42 17.97 16.05
CA ARG A 229 -2.97 18.21 16.27
C ARG A 229 -2.30 18.97 15.11
N LEU A 230 -2.98 19.10 13.97
CA LEU A 230 -2.47 19.75 12.76
C LEU A 230 -2.92 21.20 12.69
N THR A 231 -2.08 22.07 12.13
CA THR A 231 -2.50 23.43 11.77
C THR A 231 -3.60 23.39 10.70
N PRO A 232 -4.44 24.44 10.54
CA PRO A 232 -5.48 24.49 9.50
C PRO A 232 -4.94 24.21 8.11
N ARG A 233 -3.79 24.81 7.74
CA ARG A 233 -3.09 24.55 6.47
C ARG A 233 -2.68 23.09 6.31
N GLN A 234 -2.02 22.51 7.31
CA GLN A 234 -1.58 21.10 7.27
C GLN A 234 -2.76 20.14 7.13
N ARG A 235 -3.88 20.46 7.80
CA ARG A 235 -5.12 19.68 7.69
C ARG A 235 -5.71 19.76 6.28
N ALA A 236 -5.83 20.97 5.73
CA ALA A 236 -6.31 21.17 4.38
C ALA A 236 -5.43 20.41 3.35
N LEU A 237 -4.12 20.56 3.45
CA LEU A 237 -3.17 19.90 2.56
C LEU A 237 -3.27 18.37 2.65
N ALA A 238 -3.38 17.81 3.86
CA ALA A 238 -3.53 16.36 4.06
C ALA A 238 -4.80 15.80 3.41
N ILE A 239 -5.93 16.51 3.51
CA ILE A 239 -7.20 16.08 2.93
C ILE A 239 -7.18 16.25 1.41
N LEU A 240 -6.79 17.42 0.91
CA LEU A 240 -6.79 17.73 -0.52
C LEU A 240 -5.78 16.85 -1.29
N SER A 241 -4.59 16.59 -0.74
CA SER A 241 -3.60 15.73 -1.41
C SER A 241 -4.04 14.27 -1.53
N GLN A 242 -4.83 13.74 -0.58
CA GLN A 242 -5.40 12.40 -0.72
C GLN A 242 -6.36 12.29 -1.91
N ILE A 243 -7.06 13.37 -2.23
CA ILE A 243 -7.95 13.44 -3.39
C ILE A 243 -7.12 13.65 -4.67
N SER A 244 -6.22 14.61 -4.64
CA SER A 244 -5.47 15.05 -5.82
C SER A 244 -4.52 13.99 -6.40
N THR A 245 -3.99 13.08 -5.58
CA THR A 245 -3.14 11.98 -6.05
C THR A 245 -3.83 11.04 -7.06
N ARG A 246 -5.17 11.13 -7.18
CA ARG A 246 -5.96 10.34 -8.13
C ARG A 246 -6.09 11.01 -9.49
N LEU A 247 -6.00 12.35 -9.51
CA LEU A 247 -6.24 13.16 -10.71
C LEU A 247 -5.32 12.82 -11.89
N PRO A 248 -4.00 12.54 -11.74
CA PRO A 248 -3.14 12.23 -12.87
C PRO A 248 -3.63 11.05 -13.71
N LEU A 249 -4.01 9.95 -13.05
CA LEU A 249 -4.53 8.77 -13.75
C LEU A 249 -5.89 9.04 -14.42
N MET A 250 -6.74 9.84 -13.76
CA MET A 250 -8.03 10.21 -14.30
C MET A 250 -7.87 11.13 -15.52
N ILE A 251 -6.92 12.08 -15.47
CA ILE A 251 -6.54 12.91 -16.62
C ILE A 251 -6.02 12.01 -17.75
N TYR A 252 -5.11 11.10 -17.42
CA TYR A 252 -4.56 10.14 -18.38
C TYR A 252 -5.67 9.33 -19.07
N GLY A 253 -6.70 8.92 -18.35
CA GLY A 253 -7.81 8.10 -18.90
C GLY A 253 -8.84 8.90 -19.70
N THR A 254 -9.25 10.09 -19.23
CA THR A 254 -10.45 10.78 -19.75
C THR A 254 -10.17 11.97 -20.67
N VAL A 255 -9.02 12.65 -20.51
CA VAL A 255 -8.75 13.85 -21.32
C VAL A 255 -8.26 13.45 -22.70
N GLU A 256 -9.08 13.70 -23.72
CA GLU A 256 -8.75 13.47 -25.13
C GLU A 256 -8.20 14.74 -25.80
N SER A 257 -8.78 15.89 -25.50
CA SER A 257 -8.32 17.20 -25.96
C SER A 257 -8.16 18.16 -24.80
N VAL A 258 -7.16 19.00 -24.91
CA VAL A 258 -6.88 20.07 -23.93
C VAL A 258 -7.50 21.41 -24.31
N ASP A 259 -8.16 21.48 -25.46
CA ASP A 259 -8.83 22.69 -25.90
C ASP A 259 -10.11 22.94 -25.11
N GLY A 260 -10.19 24.09 -24.47
CA GLY A 260 -11.32 24.42 -23.58
C GLY A 260 -11.39 23.60 -22.29
N LEU A 261 -10.33 22.87 -21.94
CA LEU A 261 -10.29 22.10 -20.69
C LEU A 261 -10.36 23.03 -19.48
N THR A 262 -11.31 22.76 -18.62
CA THR A 262 -11.47 23.38 -17.30
C THR A 262 -11.61 22.29 -16.25
N LEU A 263 -11.47 22.64 -14.98
CA LEU A 263 -11.74 21.70 -13.89
C LEU A 263 -13.19 21.20 -13.93
N ASP A 264 -14.13 22.06 -14.29
CA ASP A 264 -15.56 21.71 -14.42
C ASP A 264 -15.82 20.75 -15.60
N SER A 265 -15.24 20.99 -16.76
CA SER A 265 -15.39 20.08 -17.91
C SER A 265 -14.78 18.72 -17.63
N PHE A 266 -13.62 18.70 -16.96
CA PHE A 266 -12.97 17.46 -16.52
C PHE A 266 -13.86 16.65 -15.56
N ILE A 267 -14.41 17.27 -14.50
CA ILE A 267 -15.29 16.59 -13.55
C ILE A 267 -16.51 16.00 -14.25
N LYS A 268 -17.13 16.74 -15.15
CA LYS A 268 -18.34 16.31 -15.90
C LYS A 268 -18.07 15.16 -16.87
N SER A 269 -16.82 14.97 -17.30
CA SER A 269 -16.43 13.87 -18.20
C SER A 269 -16.37 12.51 -17.52
N ILE A 270 -16.42 12.46 -16.16
CA ILE A 270 -16.22 11.24 -15.38
C ILE A 270 -17.59 10.70 -14.94
N ASP A 271 -17.87 9.45 -15.31
CA ASP A 271 -19.09 8.77 -14.88
C ASP A 271 -19.04 8.40 -13.37
N PRO A 272 -20.21 8.25 -12.70
CA PRO A 272 -20.26 8.01 -11.26
C PRO A 272 -19.63 6.69 -10.80
N GLU A 273 -19.52 5.67 -11.67
CA GLU A 273 -18.91 4.39 -11.32
C GLU A 273 -17.40 4.47 -11.36
N SER A 274 -16.85 5.08 -12.41
CA SER A 274 -15.45 5.43 -12.53
C SER A 274 -14.99 6.34 -11.38
N TRP A 275 -15.81 7.36 -11.04
CA TRP A 275 -15.52 8.21 -9.88
C TRP A 275 -15.38 7.39 -8.59
N ARG A 276 -16.30 6.47 -8.33
CA ARG A 276 -16.26 5.60 -7.13
C ARG A 276 -15.08 4.61 -7.12
N GLU A 277 -14.61 4.19 -8.28
CA GLU A 277 -13.47 3.26 -8.36
C GLU A 277 -12.13 3.97 -8.12
N PHE A 278 -11.98 5.19 -8.63
CA PHE A 278 -10.70 5.88 -8.65
C PHE A 278 -10.56 6.97 -7.57
N MET A 279 -11.64 7.44 -6.97
CA MET A 279 -11.60 8.44 -5.89
C MET A 279 -11.70 7.81 -4.50
N PRO A 280 -11.19 8.49 -3.45
CA PRO A 280 -11.34 8.00 -2.08
C PRO A 280 -12.81 7.77 -1.74
N THR A 281 -13.08 6.68 -1.05
CA THR A 281 -14.45 6.32 -0.64
C THR A 281 -15.07 7.45 0.18
N GLY A 282 -16.34 7.75 -0.10
CA GLY A 282 -17.09 8.85 0.54
C GLY A 282 -16.98 10.19 -0.17
N ILE A 283 -16.00 10.36 -1.08
CA ILE A 283 -15.89 11.59 -1.88
C ILE A 283 -16.79 11.52 -3.10
N THR A 284 -17.93 12.18 -3.03
CA THR A 284 -18.86 12.30 -4.16
C THR A 284 -18.47 13.42 -5.10
N LEU A 285 -18.94 13.35 -6.36
CA LEU A 285 -18.77 14.45 -7.33
C LEU A 285 -19.23 15.80 -6.75
N ARG A 286 -20.39 15.84 -6.08
CA ARG A 286 -20.91 17.06 -5.43
C ARG A 286 -19.97 17.60 -4.34
N MET A 287 -19.32 16.73 -3.60
CA MET A 287 -18.35 17.17 -2.59
C MET A 287 -17.12 17.76 -3.25
N PHE A 288 -16.62 17.12 -4.31
CA PHE A 288 -15.49 17.64 -5.06
C PHE A 288 -15.82 18.99 -5.74
N GLU A 289 -17.03 19.16 -6.30
CA GLU A 289 -17.50 20.46 -6.82
C GLU A 289 -17.40 21.57 -5.76
N ARG A 290 -17.67 21.25 -4.50
CA ARG A 290 -17.51 22.21 -3.39
C ARG A 290 -16.06 22.47 -3.00
N LEU A 291 -15.14 21.53 -3.30
CA LEU A 291 -13.72 21.66 -3.03
C LEU A 291 -12.96 22.35 -4.16
N LYS A 292 -13.51 22.48 -5.35
CA LYS A 292 -12.80 23.01 -6.50
C LYS A 292 -12.23 24.43 -6.30
N HIS A 293 -12.84 25.26 -5.43
CA HIS A 293 -12.34 26.59 -5.11
C HIS A 293 -10.99 26.59 -4.38
N PHE A 294 -10.55 25.44 -3.82
CA PHE A 294 -9.20 25.30 -3.27
C PHE A 294 -8.16 25.09 -4.36
N TYR A 295 -8.57 24.63 -5.55
CA TYR A 295 -7.64 24.30 -6.63
C TYR A 295 -7.31 25.52 -7.48
N ARG A 296 -6.06 25.60 -7.88
CA ARG A 296 -5.60 26.53 -8.92
C ARG A 296 -5.90 25.92 -10.28
N GLU A 297 -6.95 26.38 -10.93
CA GLU A 297 -7.38 25.85 -12.24
C GLU A 297 -6.32 26.04 -13.31
N ASP A 298 -5.59 27.19 -13.29
CA ASP A 298 -4.48 27.46 -14.20
C ASP A 298 -3.37 26.40 -14.12
N ILE A 299 -3.00 25.99 -12.90
CA ILE A 299 -2.00 24.92 -12.65
C ILE A 299 -2.54 23.55 -13.02
N PHE A 300 -3.80 23.25 -12.66
CA PHE A 300 -4.45 22.00 -13.03
C PHE A 300 -4.49 21.81 -14.54
N VAL A 301 -4.96 22.81 -15.28
CA VAL A 301 -5.04 22.78 -16.75
C VAL A 301 -3.67 22.69 -17.39
N ALA A 302 -2.68 23.45 -16.90
CA ALA A 302 -1.32 23.38 -17.41
C ALA A 302 -0.71 21.99 -17.20
N THR A 303 -0.98 21.36 -16.05
CA THR A 303 -0.47 20.03 -15.75
C THR A 303 -1.16 18.96 -16.59
N ALA A 304 -2.48 19.08 -16.79
CA ALA A 304 -3.22 18.20 -17.71
C ALA A 304 -2.68 18.30 -19.14
N LYS A 305 -2.43 19.53 -19.62
CA LYS A 305 -1.77 19.78 -20.91
C LYS A 305 -0.39 19.12 -21.01
N ALA A 306 0.41 19.20 -19.96
CA ALA A 306 1.73 18.57 -19.92
C ALA A 306 1.66 17.04 -19.98
N ILE A 307 0.70 16.40 -19.27
CA ILE A 307 0.46 14.96 -19.34
C ILE A 307 0.05 14.55 -20.76
N VAL A 308 -0.94 15.22 -21.34
CA VAL A 308 -1.45 14.92 -22.68
C VAL A 308 -0.39 15.14 -23.75
N ALA A 309 0.37 16.24 -23.67
CA ALA A 309 1.47 16.52 -24.60
C ALA A 309 2.58 15.45 -24.53
N ARG A 310 2.89 14.95 -23.32
CA ARG A 310 3.87 13.88 -23.14
C ARG A 310 3.39 12.57 -23.79
N LEU A 311 2.09 12.29 -23.73
CA LEU A 311 1.49 11.11 -24.38
C LEU A 311 1.46 11.24 -25.91
N HIS A 312 1.05 12.39 -26.47
CA HIS A 312 1.11 12.61 -27.91
C HIS A 312 2.54 12.53 -28.45
N LYS A 313 3.51 13.04 -27.69
CA LYS A 313 4.93 12.86 -28.05
C LYS A 313 5.31 11.37 -28.05
N ALA A 314 4.80 10.58 -27.09
CA ALA A 314 5.05 9.14 -27.05
C ALA A 314 4.44 8.42 -28.26
N ASP A 315 3.25 8.84 -28.74
CA ASP A 315 2.59 8.24 -29.91
C ASP A 315 3.41 8.38 -31.19
N ALA A 316 4.22 9.43 -31.31
CA ALA A 316 5.12 9.67 -32.44
C ALA A 316 6.48 8.93 -32.33
N MET A 317 6.71 8.18 -31.26
CA MET A 317 7.95 7.43 -31.06
C MET A 317 7.88 6.02 -31.68
N TYR A 318 9.05 5.47 -31.97
CA TYR A 318 9.18 4.05 -32.28
C TYR A 318 8.58 3.19 -31.15
N VAL A 319 8.00 2.04 -31.50
CA VAL A 319 7.18 1.24 -30.56
C VAL A 319 7.89 0.98 -29.21
N PRO A 320 9.13 0.49 -29.12
CA PRO A 320 9.83 0.26 -27.86
C PRO A 320 9.98 1.54 -27.01
N ASP A 321 10.32 2.67 -27.64
CA ASP A 321 10.50 3.95 -26.94
C ASP A 321 9.16 4.48 -26.41
N ARG A 322 8.10 4.32 -27.20
CA ARG A 322 6.73 4.65 -26.79
C ARG A 322 6.33 3.85 -25.53
N ILE A 323 6.55 2.55 -25.52
CA ILE A 323 6.18 1.69 -24.40
C ILE A 323 6.98 2.06 -23.14
N ASN A 324 8.29 2.33 -23.29
CA ASN A 324 9.10 2.84 -22.19
C ASN A 324 8.55 4.16 -21.65
N CYS A 325 8.16 5.08 -22.52
CA CYS A 325 7.61 6.38 -22.14
C CYS A 325 6.26 6.23 -21.39
N ILE A 326 5.35 5.39 -21.89
CA ILE A 326 4.05 5.12 -21.24
C ILE A 326 4.25 4.46 -19.87
N ALA A 327 5.12 3.46 -19.79
CA ALA A 327 5.45 2.77 -18.54
C ALA A 327 6.02 3.76 -17.51
N GLN A 328 6.89 4.68 -17.93
CA GLN A 328 7.44 5.71 -17.07
C GLN A 328 6.37 6.69 -16.58
N ILE A 329 5.47 7.16 -17.46
CA ILE A 329 4.36 8.05 -17.08
C ILE A 329 3.48 7.39 -16.02
N LEU A 330 3.12 6.12 -16.20
CA LEU A 330 2.30 5.39 -15.25
C LEU A 330 3.05 5.09 -13.94
N SER A 331 4.38 4.96 -13.98
CA SER A 331 5.22 4.78 -12.79
C SER A 331 5.37 6.08 -11.97
N ASP A 332 5.33 7.24 -12.63
CA ASP A 332 5.37 8.55 -11.96
C ASP A 332 4.08 8.83 -11.16
N PHE A 333 2.97 8.13 -11.44
CA PHE A 333 1.72 8.32 -10.73
C PHE A 333 1.75 7.62 -9.37
N CYS A 334 1.29 8.30 -8.33
CA CYS A 334 1.23 7.78 -6.96
C CYS A 334 -0.17 7.26 -6.64
N TYR A 335 -0.25 6.07 -6.02
CA TYR A 335 -1.52 5.41 -5.71
C TYR A 335 -1.57 5.01 -4.22
N PRO A 336 -2.16 5.82 -3.34
CA PRO A 336 -2.05 5.62 -1.89
C PRO A 336 -3.18 4.80 -1.24
N ASP A 337 -4.03 4.04 -1.98
CA ASP A 337 -5.26 3.50 -1.41
C ASP A 337 -5.25 1.98 -1.17
N ARG A 338 -5.88 1.58 -0.03
CA ARG A 338 -6.11 0.18 0.35
C ARG A 338 -7.27 -0.48 -0.40
N GLU A 339 -8.22 0.28 -0.92
CA GLU A 339 -9.44 -0.26 -1.55
C GLU A 339 -9.29 -0.48 -3.05
N THR A 340 -8.59 0.42 -3.74
CA THR A 340 -8.29 0.29 -5.17
C THR A 340 -6.78 0.19 -5.36
N ILE A 341 -6.22 -0.99 -5.12
CA ILE A 341 -4.80 -1.24 -5.29
C ILE A 341 -4.48 -1.30 -6.78
N LEU A 342 -3.67 -0.36 -7.24
CA LEU A 342 -3.08 -0.39 -8.57
C LEU A 342 -1.70 -1.03 -8.48
N THR A 343 -1.41 -1.96 -9.40
CA THR A 343 -0.15 -2.68 -9.39
C THR A 343 0.95 -1.79 -9.97
N PRO A 344 2.02 -1.47 -9.22
CA PRO A 344 3.15 -0.73 -9.77
C PRO A 344 3.81 -1.47 -10.93
N TRP A 345 4.38 -0.72 -11.88
CA TRP A 345 5.07 -1.33 -13.03
C TRP A 345 6.22 -2.26 -12.61
N GLN A 346 6.96 -1.87 -11.59
CA GLN A 346 7.99 -2.72 -10.97
C GLN A 346 7.44 -4.06 -10.50
N THR A 347 6.29 -4.06 -9.83
CA THR A 347 5.62 -5.27 -9.33
C THR A 347 5.09 -6.13 -10.46
N VAL A 348 4.50 -5.53 -11.52
CA VAL A 348 4.07 -6.27 -12.71
C VAL A 348 5.26 -6.99 -13.35
N ASN A 349 6.39 -6.29 -13.50
CA ASN A 349 7.60 -6.87 -14.09
C ASN A 349 8.15 -8.02 -13.25
N ARG A 350 8.25 -7.85 -11.92
CA ARG A 350 8.70 -8.89 -11.00
C ARG A 350 7.78 -10.11 -11.06
N HIS A 351 6.48 -9.90 -10.92
CA HIS A 351 5.47 -10.96 -10.96
C HIS A 351 5.51 -11.74 -12.27
N MET A 352 5.50 -11.06 -13.41
CA MET A 352 5.47 -11.70 -14.71
C MET A 352 6.79 -12.41 -15.02
N ALA A 353 7.94 -11.79 -14.73
CA ALA A 353 9.24 -12.41 -14.93
C ALA A 353 9.43 -13.69 -14.09
N ASP A 354 9.00 -13.67 -12.84
CA ASP A 354 9.13 -14.81 -11.91
C ASP A 354 8.12 -15.94 -12.22
N THR A 355 7.09 -15.68 -13.05
CA THR A 355 6.05 -16.68 -13.37
C THR A 355 6.08 -17.08 -14.84
N LEU A 356 5.63 -16.24 -15.74
CA LEU A 356 5.52 -16.53 -17.16
C LEU A 356 6.77 -16.17 -17.97
N GLY A 357 7.73 -15.43 -17.36
CA GLY A 357 8.89 -14.93 -18.06
C GLY A 357 8.57 -13.77 -19.01
N GLY A 358 9.41 -13.55 -20.03
CA GLY A 358 9.26 -12.50 -21.02
C GLY A 358 10.27 -11.36 -20.87
N TYR A 359 10.00 -10.19 -21.48
CA TYR A 359 10.90 -9.04 -21.44
C TYR A 359 10.65 -8.17 -20.21
N CYS A 360 11.56 -8.24 -19.24
CA CYS A 360 11.53 -7.50 -18.00
C CYS A 360 12.26 -6.15 -18.13
N PHE A 361 11.59 -5.07 -17.72
CA PHE A 361 12.12 -3.71 -17.79
C PHE A 361 13.01 -3.32 -16.61
N PHE A 362 13.25 -4.23 -15.68
CA PHE A 362 14.04 -3.99 -14.49
C PHE A 362 15.25 -4.92 -14.38
N ASP A 363 16.25 -4.49 -13.64
CA ASP A 363 17.40 -5.31 -13.26
C ASP A 363 17.00 -6.53 -12.41
N ASP A 364 17.96 -7.41 -12.07
CA ASP A 364 17.68 -8.61 -11.28
C ASP A 364 17.18 -8.33 -9.86
N SER A 365 17.53 -7.18 -9.33
CA SER A 365 17.05 -6.70 -8.01
C SER A 365 15.71 -6.00 -8.07
N TYR A 366 15.17 -5.76 -9.26
CA TYR A 366 13.97 -4.94 -9.52
C TYR A 366 14.05 -3.52 -8.97
N SER A 367 15.25 -3.01 -8.70
CA SER A 367 15.45 -1.67 -8.12
C SER A 367 15.59 -0.56 -9.16
N LYS A 368 16.11 -0.91 -10.35
CA LYS A 368 16.42 0.04 -11.40
C LYS A 368 15.77 -0.36 -12.73
N MET A 369 15.07 0.59 -13.36
CA MET A 369 14.56 0.41 -14.72
C MET A 369 15.72 0.46 -15.72
N LEU A 370 15.74 -0.52 -16.63
CA LEU A 370 16.75 -0.67 -17.68
C LEU A 370 16.38 0.17 -18.91
N SER A 371 17.38 0.66 -19.63
CA SER A 371 17.18 1.29 -20.94
C SER A 371 16.70 0.29 -21.99
N GLU A 372 17.20 -0.94 -21.92
CA GLU A 372 16.75 -2.07 -22.74
C GLU A 372 16.26 -3.20 -21.86
N PRO A 373 14.99 -3.64 -22.01
CA PRO A 373 14.44 -4.76 -21.25
C PRO A 373 15.18 -6.06 -21.51
N ARG A 374 15.45 -6.81 -20.44
CA ARG A 374 16.11 -8.13 -20.49
C ARG A 374 15.09 -9.25 -20.66
N PHE A 375 15.45 -10.28 -21.41
CA PHE A 375 14.62 -11.48 -21.55
C PHE A 375 14.83 -12.40 -20.34
N VAL A 376 13.72 -12.84 -19.74
CA VAL A 376 13.72 -13.81 -18.63
C VAL A 376 13.04 -15.08 -19.11
N TYR A 377 13.79 -16.18 -19.09
CA TYR A 377 13.24 -17.51 -19.27
C TYR A 377 13.10 -18.17 -17.89
N ASN A 378 11.86 -18.36 -17.46
CA ASN A 378 11.59 -18.93 -16.14
C ASN A 378 11.43 -20.46 -16.19
N CYS A 379 10.57 -20.93 -17.08
CA CYS A 379 10.26 -22.35 -17.23
C CYS A 379 9.49 -22.58 -18.56
N ASP A 380 9.01 -23.80 -18.80
CA ASP A 380 8.23 -24.13 -19.99
C ASP A 380 7.01 -23.22 -20.21
N ALA A 381 6.50 -22.61 -19.14
CA ALA A 381 5.44 -21.60 -19.26
C ALA A 381 5.89 -20.44 -20.15
N THR A 382 7.16 -19.99 -20.06
CA THR A 382 7.70 -18.94 -20.94
C THR A 382 7.64 -19.36 -22.41
N GLN A 383 8.02 -20.60 -22.71
CA GLN A 383 7.98 -21.12 -24.07
C GLN A 383 6.55 -21.17 -24.63
N HIS A 384 5.59 -21.59 -23.81
CA HIS A 384 4.20 -21.74 -24.24
C HIS A 384 3.42 -20.42 -24.24
N THR A 385 3.91 -19.39 -23.58
CA THR A 385 3.27 -18.07 -23.47
C THR A 385 4.08 -16.98 -24.17
N MET A 386 5.13 -16.45 -23.53
CA MET A 386 5.88 -15.28 -24.02
C MET A 386 6.71 -15.56 -25.29
N MET A 387 6.97 -16.83 -25.58
CA MET A 387 7.61 -17.28 -26.83
C MET A 387 6.62 -17.86 -27.85
N ASN A 388 5.31 -17.86 -27.56
CA ASN A 388 4.29 -18.34 -28.45
C ASN A 388 3.56 -17.19 -29.15
N PRO A 389 3.78 -16.94 -30.44
CA PRO A 389 3.16 -15.82 -31.15
C PRO A 389 1.63 -15.92 -31.29
N LYS A 390 1.04 -17.09 -31.02
CA LYS A 390 -0.42 -17.34 -31.09
C LYS A 390 -1.10 -17.36 -29.73
N VAL A 391 -0.37 -17.13 -28.64
CA VAL A 391 -0.91 -17.13 -27.30
C VAL A 391 -2.03 -16.10 -27.12
N ARG A 392 -3.06 -16.46 -26.37
CA ARG A 392 -4.12 -15.55 -25.92
C ARG A 392 -4.05 -15.41 -24.42
N VAL A 393 -3.82 -14.19 -23.97
CA VAL A 393 -3.69 -13.86 -22.54
C VAL A 393 -4.84 -12.96 -22.11
N LEU A 394 -5.49 -13.34 -21.01
CA LEU A 394 -6.55 -12.57 -20.37
C LEU A 394 -6.04 -11.88 -19.12
N ASP A 395 -6.08 -10.54 -19.10
CA ASP A 395 -5.99 -9.73 -17.87
C ASP A 395 -7.39 -9.66 -17.25
N ILE A 396 -7.64 -10.50 -16.24
CA ILE A 396 -8.99 -10.79 -15.73
C ILE A 396 -9.63 -9.64 -14.96
N ALA A 397 -8.85 -8.66 -14.52
CA ALA A 397 -9.33 -7.50 -13.75
C ALA A 397 -8.45 -6.27 -14.01
N SER A 398 -8.37 -5.85 -15.25
CA SER A 398 -7.54 -4.74 -15.69
C SER A 398 -8.06 -3.41 -15.19
N LYS A 399 -7.14 -2.58 -14.69
CA LYS A 399 -7.41 -1.18 -14.30
C LYS A 399 -6.50 -0.20 -15.03
N THR A 400 -5.25 -0.59 -15.25
CA THR A 400 -4.24 0.26 -15.88
C THR A 400 -3.68 -0.34 -17.18
N GLY A 401 -3.99 -1.59 -17.48
CA GLY A 401 -3.48 -2.30 -18.65
C GLY A 401 -2.00 -2.70 -18.57
N LEU A 402 -1.35 -2.57 -17.41
CA LEU A 402 0.10 -2.83 -17.30
C LEU A 402 0.47 -4.31 -17.48
N TYR A 403 -0.36 -5.27 -17.03
CA TYR A 403 -0.17 -6.69 -17.34
C TYR A 403 -0.28 -6.94 -18.84
N SER A 404 -1.31 -6.40 -19.47
CA SER A 404 -1.53 -6.44 -20.90
C SER A 404 -0.35 -5.84 -21.69
N LEU A 405 0.20 -4.72 -21.21
CA LEU A 405 1.36 -4.04 -21.81
C LEU A 405 2.62 -4.92 -21.75
N TYR A 406 2.90 -5.56 -20.59
CA TYR A 406 4.04 -6.45 -20.43
C TYR A 406 4.01 -7.62 -21.41
N VAL A 407 2.83 -8.27 -21.53
CA VAL A 407 2.64 -9.39 -22.46
C VAL A 407 2.78 -8.92 -23.91
N ALA A 408 2.11 -7.83 -24.29
CA ALA A 408 2.16 -7.29 -25.65
C ALA A 408 3.59 -6.94 -26.06
N TYR A 409 4.36 -6.31 -25.18
CA TYR A 409 5.76 -5.96 -25.44
C TYR A 409 6.65 -7.20 -25.59
N SER A 410 6.45 -8.22 -24.75
CA SER A 410 7.20 -9.47 -24.82
C SER A 410 6.96 -10.19 -26.17
N LEU A 411 5.70 -10.25 -26.61
CA LEU A 411 5.35 -10.82 -27.91
C LEU A 411 5.86 -9.97 -29.09
N TYR A 412 5.83 -8.64 -28.95
CA TYR A 412 6.39 -7.73 -29.94
C TYR A 412 7.88 -7.94 -30.15
N LYS A 413 8.67 -8.01 -29.08
CA LYS A 413 10.13 -8.28 -29.15
C LYS A 413 10.40 -9.64 -29.77
N LEU A 414 9.64 -10.68 -29.42
CA LEU A 414 9.76 -11.99 -30.02
C LEU A 414 9.48 -11.97 -31.54
N ARG A 415 8.33 -11.42 -31.94
CA ARG A 415 7.92 -11.44 -33.35
C ARG A 415 8.77 -10.49 -34.21
N SER A 416 9.20 -9.35 -33.67
CA SER A 416 10.11 -8.44 -34.36
C SER A 416 11.46 -9.13 -34.65
N SER A 417 12.00 -9.89 -33.70
CA SER A 417 13.27 -10.63 -33.89
C SER A 417 13.13 -11.78 -34.90
N GLN A 418 11.96 -12.38 -35.03
CA GLN A 418 11.68 -13.44 -36.01
C GLN A 418 11.45 -12.91 -37.42
N SER A 419 10.99 -11.66 -37.55
CA SER A 419 10.73 -11.03 -38.86
C SER A 419 11.95 -10.33 -39.43
N GLN A 420 13.01 -10.17 -38.64
CA GLN A 420 14.25 -9.51 -39.07
C GLN A 420 15.22 -10.52 -39.73
N GLY A 421 15.65 -10.22 -40.94
CA GLY A 421 16.89 -10.78 -41.45
C GLY A 421 18.11 -10.26 -40.65
N LEU A 422 19.30 -10.80 -40.87
CA LEU A 422 20.52 -10.44 -40.08
C LEU A 422 20.87 -8.95 -40.09
N PHE A 423 20.24 -8.13 -40.95
CA PHE A 423 20.58 -6.72 -41.18
C PHE A 423 19.35 -5.80 -41.36
N ASP A 424 18.12 -6.33 -41.30
CA ASP A 424 16.90 -5.53 -41.54
C ASP A 424 16.24 -5.13 -40.23
N THR A 425 16.09 -3.82 -40.01
CA THR A 425 15.22 -3.27 -38.95
C THR A 425 13.83 -3.02 -39.52
N LEU A 426 12.77 -3.31 -38.74
CA LEU A 426 11.40 -2.94 -39.12
C LEU A 426 11.29 -1.44 -39.31
N THR A 427 10.60 -1.01 -40.34
CA THR A 427 10.18 0.38 -40.48
C THR A 427 9.18 0.75 -39.37
N ASP A 428 8.99 2.04 -39.10
CA ASP A 428 8.05 2.49 -38.06
C ASP A 428 6.61 1.99 -38.33
N ASP A 429 6.18 1.95 -39.58
CA ASP A 429 4.86 1.47 -39.98
C ASP A 429 4.72 -0.05 -39.77
N GLU A 430 5.73 -0.84 -40.15
CA GLU A 430 5.73 -2.29 -39.92
C GLU A 430 5.76 -2.63 -38.42
N ALA A 431 6.57 -1.92 -37.63
CA ALA A 431 6.63 -2.05 -36.19
C ALA A 431 5.28 -1.74 -35.56
N GLN A 432 4.62 -0.70 -36.03
CA GLN A 432 3.32 -0.28 -35.57
C GLN A 432 2.21 -1.27 -35.94
N GLN A 433 2.22 -1.77 -37.19
CA GLN A 433 1.26 -2.79 -37.63
C GLN A 433 1.43 -4.09 -36.87
N LEU A 434 2.67 -4.49 -36.57
CA LEU A 434 2.97 -5.65 -35.73
C LEU A 434 2.43 -5.48 -34.31
N TRP A 435 2.58 -4.29 -33.73
CA TRP A 435 2.01 -3.98 -32.41
C TRP A 435 0.50 -4.08 -32.39
N ASP A 436 -0.18 -3.47 -33.36
CA ASP A 436 -1.63 -3.46 -33.49
C ASP A 436 -2.19 -4.89 -33.70
N ASP A 437 -1.48 -5.71 -34.46
CA ASP A 437 -1.82 -7.13 -34.65
C ASP A 437 -1.72 -7.92 -33.33
N ILE A 438 -0.68 -7.72 -32.54
CA ILE A 438 -0.50 -8.37 -31.24
C ILE A 438 -1.62 -7.94 -30.27
N VAL A 439 -1.87 -6.64 -30.14
CA VAL A 439 -2.92 -6.13 -29.25
C VAL A 439 -4.30 -6.68 -29.63
N SER A 440 -4.56 -6.83 -30.95
CA SER A 440 -5.85 -7.28 -31.46
C SER A 440 -6.07 -8.80 -31.36
N ASN A 441 -5.01 -9.60 -31.41
CA ASN A 441 -5.14 -11.06 -31.50
C ASN A 441 -4.72 -11.82 -30.24
N ASN A 442 -3.82 -11.23 -29.43
CA ASN A 442 -3.18 -11.91 -28.32
C ASN A 442 -3.66 -11.40 -26.95
N ILE A 443 -4.07 -10.12 -26.86
CA ILE A 443 -4.35 -9.44 -25.59
C ILE A 443 -5.85 -9.27 -25.40
N TYR A 444 -6.34 -9.70 -24.22
CA TYR A 444 -7.73 -9.58 -23.79
C TYR A 444 -7.76 -9.03 -22.36
N ALA A 445 -8.72 -8.18 -22.06
CA ALA A 445 -8.88 -7.62 -20.72
C ALA A 445 -10.34 -7.52 -20.29
N VAL A 446 -10.59 -7.65 -18.99
CA VAL A 446 -11.90 -7.35 -18.38
C VAL A 446 -11.74 -6.11 -17.51
N CYS A 447 -12.54 -5.08 -17.78
CA CYS A 447 -12.56 -3.82 -17.05
C CYS A 447 -13.92 -3.62 -16.38
N ARG A 448 -13.90 -3.13 -15.13
CA ARG A 448 -15.13 -2.92 -14.36
C ARG A 448 -15.80 -1.59 -14.67
N THR A 449 -15.04 -0.55 -14.99
CA THR A 449 -15.55 0.80 -15.23
C THR A 449 -15.09 1.33 -16.57
N SER A 450 -15.79 2.34 -17.07
CA SER A 450 -15.43 3.02 -18.33
C SER A 450 -14.04 3.63 -18.26
N MET A 451 -13.64 4.17 -17.10
CA MET A 451 -12.31 4.73 -16.92
C MET A 451 -11.22 3.65 -16.97
N ALA A 452 -11.43 2.49 -16.34
CA ALA A 452 -10.49 1.37 -16.43
C ALA A 452 -10.33 0.89 -17.88
N ASP A 453 -11.41 0.85 -18.66
CA ASP A 453 -11.40 0.58 -20.10
C ASP A 453 -10.56 1.63 -20.85
N LEU A 454 -10.86 2.92 -20.67
CA LEU A 454 -10.15 4.02 -21.33
C LEU A 454 -8.65 4.03 -20.98
N VAL A 455 -8.31 3.87 -19.69
CA VAL A 455 -6.91 3.78 -19.24
C VAL A 455 -6.21 2.59 -19.88
N THR A 456 -6.84 1.41 -19.91
CA THR A 456 -6.25 0.21 -20.51
C THR A 456 -6.03 0.38 -22.02
N ARG A 457 -7.01 0.95 -22.75
CA ARG A 457 -6.85 1.27 -24.18
C ARG A 457 -5.71 2.24 -24.40
N ARG A 458 -5.64 3.31 -23.62
CA ARG A 458 -4.60 4.33 -23.73
C ARG A 458 -3.20 3.79 -23.40
N THR A 459 -3.11 2.87 -22.44
CA THR A 459 -1.86 2.18 -22.11
C THR A 459 -1.34 1.35 -23.29
N LEU A 460 -2.24 0.69 -24.04
CA LEU A 460 -1.87 -0.15 -25.17
C LEU A 460 -1.68 0.62 -26.49
N MET A 461 -2.51 1.65 -26.74
CA MET A 461 -2.60 2.32 -28.06
C MET A 461 -2.27 3.82 -28.05
N GLY A 462 -2.09 4.45 -26.88
CA GLY A 462 -1.98 5.92 -26.79
C GLY A 462 -3.28 6.61 -27.21
N TYR A 463 -3.16 7.68 -28.00
CA TYR A 463 -4.30 8.38 -28.61
C TYR A 463 -4.68 7.86 -30.01
N ARG A 464 -4.03 6.78 -30.46
CA ARG A 464 -4.31 6.15 -31.73
C ARG A 464 -5.61 5.37 -31.69
N ASP A 465 -6.10 4.93 -32.85
CA ASP A 465 -7.31 4.12 -32.95
C ASP A 465 -7.21 2.85 -32.08
N SER A 466 -8.06 2.78 -31.08
CA SER A 466 -8.17 1.66 -30.13
C SER A 466 -9.37 0.75 -30.38
N SER A 467 -10.03 0.88 -31.52
CA SER A 467 -11.25 0.11 -31.86
C SER A 467 -11.02 -1.41 -31.86
N ARG A 468 -9.78 -1.85 -32.10
CA ARG A 468 -9.39 -3.27 -32.13
C ARG A 468 -8.91 -3.82 -30.79
N VAL A 469 -8.81 -3.03 -29.75
CA VAL A 469 -8.41 -3.52 -28.41
C VAL A 469 -9.54 -4.37 -27.83
N ASN A 470 -9.18 -5.58 -27.38
CA ASN A 470 -10.16 -6.52 -26.83
C ASN A 470 -10.40 -6.27 -25.34
N ILE A 471 -11.38 -5.45 -25.03
CA ILE A 471 -11.81 -5.19 -23.65
C ILE A 471 -13.28 -5.54 -23.49
N CYS A 472 -13.57 -6.38 -22.50
CA CYS A 472 -14.92 -6.67 -22.02
C CYS A 472 -15.23 -5.73 -20.83
N HIS A 473 -16.12 -4.77 -21.03
CA HIS A 473 -16.60 -3.91 -19.95
C HIS A 473 -17.69 -4.65 -19.14
N MET A 474 -17.52 -4.76 -17.82
CA MET A 474 -18.41 -5.50 -16.94
C MET A 474 -18.59 -4.78 -15.60
N ALA A 475 -19.54 -3.88 -15.50
CA ALA A 475 -19.80 -3.07 -14.30
C ALA A 475 -20.15 -3.91 -13.04
N ASP A 476 -20.85 -5.04 -13.23
CA ASP A 476 -21.24 -5.97 -12.16
C ASP A 476 -20.24 -7.14 -11.97
N MET A 477 -18.99 -7.01 -12.43
CA MET A 477 -17.94 -8.04 -12.41
C MET A 477 -17.82 -8.75 -11.07
N ASN A 478 -17.71 -7.98 -9.97
CA ASN A 478 -17.55 -8.53 -8.62
C ASN A 478 -18.75 -9.41 -8.21
N SER A 479 -19.96 -8.96 -8.49
CA SER A 479 -21.19 -9.72 -8.20
C SER A 479 -21.29 -10.98 -9.07
N GLN A 480 -20.89 -10.88 -10.34
CA GLN A 480 -20.93 -12.05 -11.23
C GLN A 480 -19.94 -13.12 -10.77
N VAL A 481 -18.72 -12.76 -10.41
CA VAL A 481 -17.69 -13.71 -9.95
C VAL A 481 -18.12 -14.43 -8.67
N ILE A 482 -18.80 -13.74 -7.74
CA ILE A 482 -19.27 -14.35 -6.49
C ILE A 482 -20.55 -15.18 -6.71
N LEU A 483 -21.58 -14.60 -7.34
CA LEU A 483 -22.94 -15.14 -7.35
C LEU A 483 -23.29 -15.88 -8.64
N TYR A 484 -22.69 -15.49 -9.76
CA TYR A 484 -23.06 -15.94 -11.09
C TYR A 484 -21.83 -16.35 -11.93
N LYS A 485 -20.92 -17.09 -11.34
CA LYS A 485 -19.65 -17.50 -11.93
C LYS A 485 -19.79 -18.03 -13.38
N ARG A 486 -20.79 -18.90 -13.64
CA ARG A 486 -21.05 -19.42 -14.98
C ARG A 486 -21.45 -18.33 -15.98
N LYS A 487 -22.16 -17.29 -15.52
CA LYS A 487 -22.49 -16.13 -16.37
C LYS A 487 -21.24 -15.32 -16.70
N PHE A 488 -20.38 -15.08 -15.70
CA PHE A 488 -19.08 -14.42 -15.91
C PHE A 488 -18.25 -15.16 -16.97
N ILE A 489 -18.03 -16.46 -16.78
CA ILE A 489 -17.26 -17.29 -17.70
C ILE A 489 -17.85 -17.22 -19.12
N ARG A 490 -19.17 -17.39 -19.27
CA ARG A 490 -19.84 -17.32 -20.57
C ARG A 490 -19.65 -15.94 -21.22
N THR A 491 -19.73 -14.85 -20.45
CA THR A 491 -19.55 -13.50 -20.98
C THR A 491 -18.12 -13.28 -21.44
N VAL A 492 -17.13 -13.67 -20.65
CA VAL A 492 -15.70 -13.47 -20.95
C VAL A 492 -15.21 -14.42 -22.07
N THR A 493 -15.85 -15.57 -22.26
CA THR A 493 -15.49 -16.49 -23.36
C THR A 493 -16.30 -16.26 -24.64
N ASP A 494 -17.25 -15.34 -24.65
CA ASP A 494 -18.02 -14.98 -25.85
C ASP A 494 -17.25 -13.95 -26.69
N PRO A 495 -16.82 -14.30 -27.92
CA PRO A 495 -16.07 -13.40 -28.80
C PRO A 495 -16.79 -12.11 -29.15
N ARG A 496 -18.13 -12.09 -29.05
CA ARG A 496 -18.95 -10.90 -29.36
C ARG A 496 -18.76 -9.74 -28.37
N ASN A 497 -18.25 -10.05 -27.17
CA ASN A 497 -17.95 -9.06 -26.14
C ASN A 497 -16.56 -8.43 -26.32
N PHE A 498 -15.83 -8.81 -27.39
CA PHE A 498 -14.51 -8.28 -27.74
C PHE A 498 -14.50 -7.80 -29.20
N SER A 499 -13.59 -6.89 -29.50
CA SER A 499 -13.60 -6.18 -30.80
C SER A 499 -13.17 -7.04 -32.00
N SER A 500 -12.27 -8.01 -31.80
CA SER A 500 -11.48 -8.57 -32.91
C SER A 500 -11.89 -9.93 -33.44
N ASN A 501 -12.73 -10.73 -32.77
CA ASN A 501 -12.92 -12.15 -33.17
C ASN A 501 -14.37 -12.61 -33.29
N LYS A 502 -15.21 -11.88 -34.03
CA LYS A 502 -16.65 -12.19 -34.24
C LYS A 502 -16.92 -13.54 -34.94
N LYS A 503 -15.91 -14.13 -35.59
CA LYS A 503 -16.05 -15.40 -36.33
C LYS A 503 -15.86 -16.66 -35.47
N MET A 504 -15.30 -16.54 -34.26
CA MET A 504 -15.09 -17.68 -33.36
C MET A 504 -16.37 -18.03 -32.61
N LYS A 505 -16.59 -19.31 -32.33
CA LYS A 505 -17.76 -19.77 -31.52
C LYS A 505 -17.52 -19.49 -30.02
N GLN A 506 -16.29 -19.63 -29.54
CA GLN A 506 -15.90 -19.44 -28.16
C GLN A 506 -14.41 -19.09 -28.09
N LEU A 507 -14.05 -18.16 -27.19
CA LEU A 507 -12.67 -17.85 -26.86
C LEU A 507 -12.12 -18.86 -25.83
N LYS A 508 -10.88 -19.29 -26.07
CA LYS A 508 -10.05 -20.00 -25.09
C LYS A 508 -8.80 -19.16 -24.82
N PHE A 509 -8.43 -19.07 -23.56
CA PHE A 509 -7.24 -18.36 -23.14
C PHE A 509 -6.16 -19.37 -22.73
N ASP A 510 -4.93 -19.15 -23.18
CA ASP A 510 -3.79 -19.99 -22.81
C ASP A 510 -3.27 -19.60 -21.43
N ALA A 511 -3.30 -18.29 -21.11
CA ALA A 511 -2.93 -17.78 -19.79
C ALA A 511 -3.94 -16.74 -19.27
N ILE A 512 -4.17 -16.76 -17.96
CA ILE A 512 -4.96 -15.76 -17.25
C ILE A 512 -4.06 -15.10 -16.22
N VAL A 513 -3.95 -13.76 -16.29
CA VAL A 513 -3.05 -12.97 -15.44
C VAL A 513 -3.81 -11.83 -14.76
N GLY A 514 -3.21 -11.23 -13.75
CA GLY A 514 -3.72 -9.97 -13.21
C GLY A 514 -3.60 -9.82 -11.70
N ASN A 515 -4.16 -8.70 -11.22
CA ASN A 515 -4.34 -8.36 -9.82
C ASN A 515 -5.83 -8.22 -9.51
N PRO A 516 -6.54 -9.31 -9.15
CA PRO A 516 -7.97 -9.24 -8.86
C PRO A 516 -8.26 -8.38 -7.64
N PRO A 517 -9.47 -7.80 -7.51
CA PRO A 517 -9.89 -7.08 -6.31
C PRO A 517 -9.75 -7.94 -5.06
N TYR A 518 -9.17 -7.38 -3.98
CA TYR A 518 -8.83 -8.16 -2.79
C TYR A 518 -10.02 -8.48 -1.90
N GLN A 519 -10.92 -7.52 -1.72
CA GLN A 519 -12.10 -7.67 -0.86
C GLN A 519 -13.23 -6.75 -1.28
N VAL A 520 -14.44 -7.13 -0.88
CA VAL A 520 -15.60 -6.24 -0.90
C VAL A 520 -15.98 -5.95 0.54
N ASN A 521 -16.04 -4.67 0.90
CA ASN A 521 -16.43 -4.25 2.24
C ASN A 521 -17.95 -4.39 2.41
N ILE A 522 -18.37 -5.26 3.34
CA ILE A 522 -19.78 -5.48 3.72
C ILE A 522 -19.90 -5.12 5.20
N GLY A 523 -20.57 -4.01 5.50
CA GLY A 523 -20.76 -3.59 6.89
C GLY A 523 -21.76 -4.49 7.62
N THR A 524 -21.39 -4.98 8.81
CA THR A 524 -22.31 -5.44 9.85
C THR A 524 -21.82 -4.94 11.21
N GLN A 525 -22.76 -4.79 12.14
CA GLN A 525 -22.59 -4.08 13.42
C GLN A 525 -21.50 -4.59 14.37
N LYS A 526 -20.87 -5.72 14.14
CA LYS A 526 -19.84 -6.29 15.03
C LYS A 526 -18.45 -6.40 14.42
N ASP A 527 -18.34 -6.40 13.08
CA ASP A 527 -17.07 -6.72 12.45
C ASP A 527 -16.89 -5.91 11.17
N ASN A 528 -15.85 -5.09 11.13
CA ASN A 528 -15.37 -4.39 9.94
C ASN A 528 -14.82 -5.37 8.88
N TYR A 529 -15.57 -6.41 8.49
CA TYR A 529 -15.08 -7.47 7.62
C TYR A 529 -15.33 -7.15 6.15
N GLY A 530 -14.23 -7.01 5.40
CA GLY A 530 -14.26 -7.24 3.97
C GLY A 530 -14.42 -8.74 3.69
N ILE A 531 -15.34 -9.12 2.80
CA ILE A 531 -15.38 -10.47 2.25
C ILE A 531 -14.23 -10.57 1.23
N PRO A 532 -13.35 -11.57 1.33
CA PRO A 532 -12.35 -11.84 0.30
C PRO A 532 -13.01 -12.06 -1.06
N LEU A 533 -12.42 -11.49 -2.09
CA LEU A 533 -12.92 -11.57 -3.47
C LEU A 533 -11.95 -12.29 -4.41
N TYR A 534 -10.66 -12.12 -4.19
CA TYR A 534 -9.60 -12.70 -5.03
C TYR A 534 -9.70 -14.23 -5.15
N ASN A 535 -10.12 -14.94 -4.10
CA ASN A 535 -10.32 -16.38 -4.10
C ASN A 535 -11.36 -16.79 -5.17
N HIS A 536 -12.44 -16.04 -5.32
CA HIS A 536 -13.47 -16.31 -6.34
C HIS A 536 -12.93 -16.08 -7.76
N PHE A 537 -12.02 -15.11 -7.96
CA PHE A 537 -11.35 -14.90 -9.24
C PHE A 537 -10.43 -16.07 -9.60
N VAL A 538 -9.66 -16.58 -8.63
CA VAL A 538 -8.79 -17.76 -8.84
C VAL A 538 -9.63 -18.99 -9.18
N ASP A 539 -10.71 -19.27 -8.44
CA ASP A 539 -11.61 -20.40 -8.72
C ASP A 539 -12.30 -20.26 -10.07
N THR A 540 -12.67 -19.02 -10.47
CA THR A 540 -13.27 -18.74 -11.79
C THR A 540 -12.24 -18.97 -12.90
N ALA A 541 -11.01 -18.53 -12.72
CA ALA A 541 -9.94 -18.73 -13.68
C ALA A 541 -9.64 -20.23 -13.89
N ARG A 542 -9.63 -21.04 -12.83
CA ARG A 542 -9.47 -22.49 -12.92
C ARG A 542 -10.62 -23.15 -13.72
N GLU A 543 -11.86 -22.72 -13.48
CA GLU A 543 -13.04 -23.22 -14.22
C GLU A 543 -13.04 -22.84 -15.71
N MET A 544 -12.31 -21.78 -16.10
CA MET A 544 -12.09 -21.40 -17.51
C MET A 544 -11.08 -22.33 -18.20
N CYS A 545 -10.40 -23.19 -17.46
CA CYS A 545 -9.45 -24.19 -17.96
C CYS A 545 -8.34 -23.64 -18.85
N PRO A 546 -7.61 -22.57 -18.47
CA PRO A 546 -6.42 -22.12 -19.19
C PRO A 546 -5.26 -23.12 -19.01
N ASP A 547 -4.18 -22.95 -19.75
CA ASP A 547 -2.95 -23.71 -19.50
C ASP A 547 -2.20 -23.13 -18.27
N TYR A 548 -2.23 -21.80 -18.09
CA TYR A 548 -1.53 -21.10 -17.02
C TYR A 548 -2.41 -20.07 -16.31
N ILE A 549 -2.25 -19.95 -14.99
CA ILE A 549 -2.82 -18.86 -14.19
C ILE A 549 -1.68 -18.22 -13.39
N SER A 550 -1.57 -16.90 -13.48
CA SER A 550 -0.61 -16.13 -12.70
C SER A 550 -1.27 -14.88 -12.13
N MET A 551 -1.50 -14.87 -10.82
CA MET A 551 -2.19 -13.76 -10.13
C MET A 551 -1.46 -13.34 -8.87
N ILE A 552 -1.50 -12.04 -8.57
CA ILE A 552 -1.04 -11.48 -7.30
C ILE A 552 -2.24 -11.26 -6.37
N MET A 553 -2.10 -11.67 -5.10
CA MET A 553 -3.18 -11.62 -4.12
C MET A 553 -2.66 -11.51 -2.69
N PRO A 554 -3.48 -11.10 -1.69
CA PRO A 554 -3.09 -11.11 -0.29
C PRO A 554 -2.74 -12.51 0.19
N SER A 555 -1.68 -12.63 1.01
CA SER A 555 -1.24 -13.91 1.60
C SER A 555 -2.12 -14.40 2.76
N ARG A 556 -3.15 -13.67 3.11
CA ARG A 556 -4.06 -14.01 4.21
C ARG A 556 -4.69 -15.40 4.08
N TRP A 557 -4.88 -15.90 2.89
CA TRP A 557 -5.45 -17.24 2.66
C TRP A 557 -4.58 -18.37 3.25
N PHE A 558 -3.28 -18.16 3.46
CA PHE A 558 -2.41 -19.15 4.10
C PHE A 558 -2.88 -19.55 5.49
N THR A 559 -3.55 -18.65 6.19
CA THR A 559 -4.00 -18.86 7.56
C THR A 559 -5.48 -19.26 7.67
N GLY A 560 -6.23 -19.08 6.58
CA GLY A 560 -7.68 -19.33 6.57
C GLY A 560 -8.48 -18.29 7.34
N GLY A 561 -9.68 -18.68 7.75
CA GLY A 561 -10.64 -17.78 8.38
C GLY A 561 -11.33 -16.83 7.42
N ARG A 562 -12.36 -16.13 7.87
CA ARG A 562 -13.17 -15.20 7.06
C ARG A 562 -13.71 -15.83 5.75
N GLY A 563 -14.05 -17.11 5.78
CA GLY A 563 -14.58 -17.83 4.61
C GLY A 563 -13.51 -18.33 3.63
N LEU A 564 -12.22 -18.25 3.99
CA LEU A 564 -11.11 -18.70 3.14
C LEU A 564 -10.68 -20.15 3.41
N ASP A 565 -11.27 -20.87 4.37
CA ASP A 565 -10.79 -22.19 4.78
C ASP A 565 -10.88 -23.23 3.66
N ALA A 566 -12.00 -23.28 2.94
CA ALA A 566 -12.16 -24.16 1.78
C ALA A 566 -11.19 -23.78 0.64
N PHE A 567 -11.01 -22.49 0.37
CA PHE A 567 -10.06 -22.01 -0.63
C PHE A 567 -8.63 -22.38 -0.23
N ARG A 568 -8.25 -22.17 1.03
CA ARG A 568 -6.94 -22.57 1.57
C ARG A 568 -6.68 -24.06 1.35
N GLN A 569 -7.62 -24.92 1.77
CA GLN A 569 -7.49 -26.37 1.59
C GLN A 569 -7.31 -26.73 0.12
N SER A 570 -8.14 -26.14 -0.76
CA SER A 570 -8.04 -26.35 -2.21
C SER A 570 -6.68 -25.94 -2.77
N MET A 571 -6.17 -24.75 -2.36
CA MET A 571 -4.87 -24.25 -2.85
C MET A 571 -3.70 -25.08 -2.32
N LEU A 572 -3.70 -25.45 -1.03
CA LEU A 572 -2.60 -26.24 -0.45
C LEU A 572 -2.52 -27.66 -1.00
N ALA A 573 -3.66 -28.26 -1.34
CA ALA A 573 -3.73 -29.59 -1.91
C ALA A 573 -3.51 -29.61 -3.45
N ASP A 574 -3.47 -28.43 -4.09
CA ASP A 574 -3.38 -28.33 -5.54
C ASP A 574 -1.95 -28.57 -6.05
N ARG A 575 -1.73 -29.69 -6.69
CA ARG A 575 -0.44 -30.11 -7.25
C ARG A 575 -0.08 -29.38 -8.56
N HIS A 576 -1.01 -28.63 -9.13
CA HIS A 576 -0.77 -27.76 -10.30
C HIS A 576 -0.11 -26.42 -9.91
N LEU A 577 0.01 -26.09 -8.62
CA LEU A 577 0.77 -24.94 -8.17
C LEU A 577 2.27 -25.19 -8.35
N ARG A 578 2.83 -24.60 -9.39
CA ARG A 578 4.23 -24.76 -9.76
C ARG A 578 5.15 -23.91 -8.91
N SER A 579 4.76 -22.64 -8.69
CA SER A 579 5.54 -21.72 -7.84
C SER A 579 4.63 -20.74 -7.11
N ILE A 580 5.11 -20.32 -5.93
CA ILE A 580 4.54 -19.21 -5.14
C ILE A 580 5.69 -18.35 -4.65
N SER A 581 5.62 -17.04 -4.90
CA SER A 581 6.49 -16.02 -4.29
C SER A 581 5.71 -15.21 -3.29
N ASP A 582 6.12 -15.25 -2.02
CA ASP A 582 5.43 -14.67 -0.88
C ASP A 582 6.24 -13.56 -0.20
N PHE A 583 5.63 -12.42 0.04
CA PHE A 583 6.21 -11.23 0.66
C PHE A 583 5.47 -10.93 1.95
N VAL A 584 6.13 -11.12 3.09
CA VAL A 584 5.52 -10.87 4.40
C VAL A 584 5.27 -9.38 4.61
N ASP A 585 6.21 -8.53 4.19
CA ASP A 585 5.98 -7.09 4.06
C ASP A 585 5.42 -6.76 2.66
N SER A 586 4.15 -6.37 2.61
CA SER A 586 3.49 -5.99 1.37
C SER A 586 4.14 -4.79 0.67
N LYS A 587 4.90 -3.97 1.38
CA LYS A 587 5.59 -2.80 0.83
C LYS A 587 6.67 -3.17 -0.17
N GLU A 588 7.16 -4.40 -0.15
CA GLU A 588 8.09 -4.91 -1.15
C GLU A 588 7.48 -5.02 -2.57
N CYS A 589 6.14 -5.14 -2.64
CA CYS A 589 5.38 -5.14 -3.90
C CYS A 589 4.56 -3.85 -4.08
N PHE A 590 4.05 -3.29 -2.99
CA PHE A 590 3.18 -2.11 -2.97
C PHE A 590 3.71 -1.06 -2.00
N PRO A 591 4.70 -0.26 -2.39
CA PRO A 591 5.44 0.63 -1.48
C PRO A 591 4.57 1.62 -0.68
N THR A 592 3.40 1.97 -1.22
CA THR A 592 2.48 2.96 -0.63
C THR A 592 1.31 2.34 0.14
N VAL A 593 1.14 0.99 0.09
CA VAL A 593 -0.02 0.31 0.66
C VAL A 593 0.41 -0.77 1.65
N ASP A 594 -0.11 -0.71 2.86
CA ASP A 594 0.08 -1.76 3.87
C ASP A 594 -1.06 -2.77 3.79
N ILE A 595 -0.74 -4.01 3.38
CA ILE A 595 -1.69 -5.13 3.27
C ILE A 595 -1.38 -6.13 4.38
N SER A 596 -2.26 -6.16 5.36
CA SER A 596 -2.12 -7.05 6.53
C SER A 596 -1.98 -8.52 6.11
N GLY A 597 -0.89 -9.14 6.56
CA GLY A 597 -0.53 -10.51 6.24
C GLY A 597 0.35 -10.67 4.99
N GLY A 598 0.68 -9.56 4.31
CA GLY A 598 1.54 -9.58 3.11
C GLY A 598 0.80 -9.96 1.83
N VAL A 599 1.57 -10.15 0.78
CA VAL A 599 1.07 -10.49 -0.57
C VAL A 599 1.88 -11.63 -1.17
N ASN A 600 1.26 -12.37 -2.06
CA ASN A 600 1.94 -13.38 -2.86
C ASN A 600 1.47 -13.34 -4.30
N TYR A 601 2.29 -13.82 -5.21
CA TYR A 601 1.87 -14.22 -6.54
C TYR A 601 2.29 -15.67 -6.79
N PHE A 602 1.59 -16.32 -7.71
CA PHE A 602 1.79 -17.72 -7.99
C PHE A 602 1.72 -18.02 -9.50
N LEU A 603 2.33 -19.12 -9.90
CA LEU A 603 2.14 -19.78 -11.18
C LEU A 603 1.41 -21.10 -10.97
N TRP A 604 0.21 -21.21 -11.51
CA TRP A 604 -0.52 -22.44 -11.66
C TRP A 604 -0.36 -22.93 -13.10
N ASP A 605 0.04 -24.19 -13.27
CA ASP A 605 0.30 -24.83 -14.56
C ASP A 605 -0.52 -26.12 -14.63
N ARG A 606 -1.46 -26.17 -15.55
CA ARG A 606 -2.39 -27.30 -15.70
C ARG A 606 -1.71 -28.64 -15.89
N LYS A 607 -0.49 -28.65 -16.46
CA LYS A 607 0.29 -29.87 -16.72
C LYS A 607 1.23 -30.24 -15.58
N HIS A 608 1.46 -29.33 -14.63
CA HIS A 608 2.31 -29.61 -13.49
C HIS A 608 1.57 -30.56 -12.53
N ASP A 609 2.26 -31.60 -12.08
CA ASP A 609 1.81 -32.51 -11.03
C ASP A 609 2.98 -32.84 -10.12
N GLY A 610 3.28 -31.95 -9.18
CA GLY A 610 4.48 -32.05 -8.38
C GLY A 610 4.49 -31.22 -7.10
N SER A 611 5.71 -31.03 -6.58
CA SER A 611 5.96 -30.10 -5.50
C SER A 611 5.94 -28.65 -6.01
N CYS A 612 5.67 -27.72 -5.10
CA CYS A 612 5.66 -26.30 -5.40
C CYS A 612 7.00 -25.67 -5.02
N THR A 613 7.59 -24.89 -5.91
CA THR A 613 8.70 -24.02 -5.59
C THR A 613 8.17 -22.83 -4.78
N PHE A 614 8.35 -22.88 -3.46
CA PHE A 614 7.90 -21.82 -2.58
C PHE A 614 9.05 -20.89 -2.22
N THR A 615 8.95 -19.64 -2.63
CA THR A 615 9.91 -18.57 -2.31
C THR A 615 9.26 -17.60 -1.34
N ASN A 616 9.87 -17.39 -0.17
CA ASN A 616 9.38 -16.37 0.75
C ASN A 616 10.42 -15.30 1.05
N THR A 617 10.00 -14.05 1.01
CA THR A 617 10.81 -12.90 1.36
C THR A 617 10.39 -12.41 2.75
N LEU A 618 11.36 -12.46 3.68
CA LEU A 618 11.22 -12.08 5.07
C LEU A 618 12.17 -10.92 5.35
N TYR A 619 11.64 -9.72 5.51
CA TYR A 619 12.41 -8.52 5.89
C TYR A 619 13.68 -8.32 5.01
N GLY A 620 13.49 -8.38 3.68
CA GLY A 620 14.55 -8.19 2.70
C GLY A 620 15.43 -9.41 2.41
N SER A 621 15.19 -10.54 3.07
CA SER A 621 15.91 -11.80 2.81
C SER A 621 15.00 -12.82 2.15
N THR A 622 15.43 -13.42 1.05
CA THR A 622 14.64 -14.36 0.25
C THR A 622 15.13 -15.80 0.45
N TYR A 623 14.20 -16.72 0.66
CA TYR A 623 14.47 -18.15 0.87
C TYR A 623 13.54 -18.99 0.00
N THR A 624 14.11 -19.91 -0.77
CA THR A 624 13.39 -20.78 -1.69
C THR A 624 13.52 -22.24 -1.29
N SER A 625 12.43 -22.99 -1.37
CA SER A 625 12.44 -24.45 -1.21
C SER A 625 11.38 -25.10 -2.10
N GLU A 626 11.69 -26.29 -2.60
CA GLU A 626 10.70 -27.16 -3.21
C GLU A 626 10.01 -27.98 -2.14
N ARG A 627 8.69 -27.92 -2.07
CA ARG A 627 7.91 -28.63 -1.05
C ARG A 627 6.48 -28.89 -1.44
N ARG A 628 5.87 -29.88 -0.83
CA ARG A 628 4.43 -29.99 -0.78
C ARG A 628 3.88 -28.93 0.19
N LEU A 629 2.78 -28.29 -0.19
CA LEU A 629 2.18 -27.21 0.62
C LEU A 629 1.25 -27.74 1.73
N ASP A 630 0.78 -29.00 1.60
CA ASP A 630 -0.17 -29.69 2.49
C ASP A 630 0.48 -30.56 3.58
N LEU A 631 1.81 -30.43 3.79
CA LEU A 631 2.56 -31.27 4.75
C LEU A 631 2.13 -31.11 6.21
N HIS A 632 1.61 -29.95 6.56
CA HIS A 632 1.21 -29.63 7.93
C HIS A 632 -0.24 -29.17 7.99
N PRO A 633 -0.94 -29.31 9.13
CA PRO A 633 -2.32 -28.85 9.30
C PRO A 633 -2.51 -27.35 9.03
N ILE A 634 -1.46 -26.58 9.18
CA ILE A 634 -1.37 -25.17 8.80
C ILE A 634 -0.21 -24.94 7.83
N PHE A 635 -0.31 -23.89 7.02
CA PHE A 635 0.78 -23.53 6.11
C PHE A 635 1.89 -22.75 6.84
N VAL A 636 3.08 -23.36 6.91
CA VAL A 636 4.28 -22.74 7.47
C VAL A 636 4.92 -21.85 6.42
N ARG A 637 4.90 -20.52 6.62
CA ARG A 637 5.44 -19.56 5.64
C ARG A 637 6.98 -19.53 5.60
N ASN A 638 7.62 -19.65 6.76
CA ASN A 638 9.07 -19.56 6.85
C ASN A 638 9.73 -20.87 6.40
N ASN A 639 10.33 -20.87 5.21
CA ASN A 639 11.05 -22.04 4.69
C ASN A 639 12.15 -22.56 5.63
N ARG A 640 12.81 -21.65 6.35
CA ARG A 640 13.90 -22.01 7.28
C ARG A 640 13.39 -22.74 8.54
N ALA A 641 12.10 -22.55 8.88
CA ALA A 641 11.52 -23.20 10.07
C ALA A 641 11.10 -24.65 9.83
N LEU A 642 10.97 -25.09 8.59
CA LEU A 642 10.42 -26.42 8.25
C LEU A 642 11.28 -27.56 8.78
N THR A 643 12.60 -27.49 8.61
CA THR A 643 13.52 -28.53 9.10
C THR A 643 13.46 -28.63 10.61
N LEU A 644 13.37 -27.49 11.30
CA LEU A 644 13.27 -27.41 12.75
C LEU A 644 11.94 -27.98 13.26
N ILE A 645 10.81 -27.63 12.60
CA ILE A 645 9.49 -28.20 12.93
C ILE A 645 9.50 -29.72 12.73
N ASN A 646 10.09 -30.21 11.66
CA ASN A 646 10.17 -31.65 11.39
C ASN A 646 11.02 -32.38 12.46
N LYS A 647 12.13 -31.78 12.90
CA LYS A 647 12.96 -32.32 14.00
C LYS A 647 12.19 -32.34 15.32
N ALA A 648 11.44 -31.27 15.63
CA ALA A 648 10.60 -31.22 16.82
C ALA A 648 9.49 -32.29 16.76
N ALA A 649 8.86 -32.51 15.61
CA ALA A 649 7.81 -33.50 15.41
C ALA A 649 8.34 -34.96 15.43
N SER A 650 9.60 -35.19 15.04
CA SER A 650 10.20 -36.54 15.00
C SER A 650 10.39 -37.16 16.37
N ALA A 651 10.30 -36.40 17.46
CA ALA A 651 10.35 -36.91 18.83
C ALA A 651 9.20 -37.83 19.20
N ASN A 652 8.14 -37.88 18.39
CA ASN A 652 6.95 -38.73 18.57
C ASN A 652 6.31 -38.61 19.97
N VAL A 653 6.34 -37.42 20.54
CA VAL A 653 5.70 -37.05 21.81
C VAL A 653 4.43 -36.22 21.56
N PRO A 654 3.47 -36.20 22.51
CA PRO A 654 2.32 -35.30 22.40
C PRO A 654 2.75 -33.85 22.24
N MET A 655 1.99 -33.07 21.47
CA MET A 655 2.22 -31.63 21.34
C MET A 655 1.49 -30.86 22.45
N LEU A 656 2.05 -29.74 22.88
CA LEU A 656 1.46 -28.89 23.93
C LEU A 656 0.04 -28.42 23.60
N SER A 657 -0.36 -28.40 22.34
CA SER A 657 -1.75 -28.09 21.94
C SER A 657 -2.80 -28.98 22.65
N THR A 658 -2.44 -30.17 23.08
CA THR A 658 -3.32 -31.09 23.82
C THR A 658 -3.46 -30.73 25.30
N MET A 659 -2.52 -29.99 25.87
CA MET A 659 -2.50 -29.55 27.27
C MET A 659 -3.15 -28.17 27.46
N VAL A 660 -3.09 -27.32 26.45
CA VAL A 660 -3.60 -25.94 26.53
C VAL A 660 -5.12 -25.93 26.47
N CYS A 661 -5.75 -25.27 27.44
CA CYS A 661 -7.21 -25.13 27.50
C CYS A 661 -7.71 -24.14 26.46
N GLY A 662 -8.91 -24.35 25.93
CA GLY A 662 -9.62 -23.40 25.09
C GLY A 662 -10.00 -22.10 25.80
N GLN A 663 -10.59 -21.19 25.08
CA GLN A 663 -11.05 -19.89 25.62
C GLN A 663 -12.08 -20.13 26.74
N THR A 664 -12.13 -19.21 27.71
CA THR A 664 -12.95 -19.35 28.93
C THR A 664 -12.62 -20.64 29.70
N PRO A 665 -11.37 -20.80 30.25
CA PRO A 665 -10.92 -22.05 30.85
C PRO A 665 -11.86 -22.58 31.96
N PHE A 666 -12.41 -21.66 32.76
CA PHE A 666 -13.33 -21.98 33.86
C PHE A 666 -14.78 -21.53 33.61
N GLY A 667 -15.09 -21.06 32.40
CA GLY A 667 -16.43 -20.60 32.01
C GLY A 667 -16.66 -19.08 32.18
N PHE A 668 -15.72 -18.34 32.74
CA PHE A 668 -15.84 -16.89 32.99
C PHE A 668 -15.33 -16.05 31.80
N VAL A 669 -16.17 -15.12 31.33
CA VAL A 669 -15.79 -14.16 30.28
C VAL A 669 -14.92 -13.02 30.85
N THR A 670 -14.23 -12.28 30.00
CA THR A 670 -13.32 -11.18 30.39
C THR A 670 -13.98 -10.12 31.29
N THR A 671 -15.27 -9.85 31.06
CA THR A 671 -16.04 -8.83 31.79
C THR A 671 -16.67 -9.35 33.10
N PHE A 672 -16.60 -10.66 33.34
CA PHE A 672 -17.14 -11.23 34.58
C PHE A 672 -16.36 -10.74 35.81
N ARG A 673 -17.07 -10.42 36.87
CA ARG A 673 -16.53 -10.01 38.19
C ARG A 673 -17.23 -10.83 39.28
N GLY A 674 -16.46 -11.37 40.17
CA GLY A 674 -16.95 -12.01 41.37
C GLY A 674 -17.22 -11.00 42.49
N THR A 675 -17.34 -11.49 43.73
CA THR A 675 -17.49 -10.68 44.95
C THR A 675 -16.14 -10.08 45.39
N ALA A 676 -16.16 -8.90 46.03
CA ALA A 676 -14.93 -8.24 46.48
C ALA A 676 -14.28 -8.95 47.70
N ALA A 677 -15.06 -9.73 48.43
CA ALA A 677 -14.61 -10.52 49.59
C ALA A 677 -15.22 -11.92 49.51
N PRO A 678 -14.57 -12.95 50.08
CA PRO A 678 -15.12 -14.28 50.14
C PRO A 678 -16.41 -14.29 51.01
N GLU A 679 -17.39 -15.08 50.59
CA GLU A 679 -18.59 -15.29 51.39
C GLU A 679 -18.24 -16.13 52.63
N THR A 680 -18.74 -15.71 53.79
CA THR A 680 -18.51 -16.43 55.04
C THR A 680 -19.17 -17.82 54.96
N ASP A 681 -18.44 -18.89 55.30
CA ASP A 681 -18.85 -20.31 55.28
C ASP A 681 -19.11 -20.93 53.89
N ALA A 682 -18.74 -20.29 52.82
CA ALA A 682 -18.86 -20.81 51.45
C ALA A 682 -17.51 -21.28 50.92
N ASP A 683 -17.53 -22.34 50.07
CA ASP A 683 -16.35 -22.82 49.32
C ASP A 683 -16.02 -21.81 48.17
N CYS A 684 -15.25 -20.79 48.50
CA CYS A 684 -14.87 -19.68 47.62
C CYS A 684 -13.51 -19.92 47.00
N LEU A 685 -13.41 -19.59 45.71
CA LEU A 685 -12.18 -19.61 44.91
C LEU A 685 -11.76 -18.18 44.58
N LEU A 686 -10.45 -17.91 44.58
CA LEU A 686 -9.92 -16.66 44.09
C LEU A 686 -10.01 -16.61 42.54
N LEU A 687 -10.66 -15.60 42.00
CA LEU A 687 -10.79 -15.37 40.55
C LEU A 687 -9.77 -14.33 40.07
N LYS A 688 -8.78 -14.77 39.28
CA LYS A 688 -7.80 -13.94 38.60
C LYS A 688 -8.40 -13.31 37.36
N SER A 689 -8.35 -11.97 37.23
CA SER A 689 -8.84 -11.23 36.07
C SER A 689 -7.81 -10.23 35.55
N SER A 690 -8.08 -9.57 34.42
CA SER A 690 -7.27 -8.46 33.92
C SER A 690 -7.44 -7.16 34.73
N GLY A 691 -8.44 -7.11 35.61
CA GLY A 691 -8.66 -6.05 36.56
C GLY A 691 -8.26 -6.50 37.99
N ASN A 692 -9.04 -6.09 38.98
CA ASN A 692 -8.84 -6.53 40.35
C ASN A 692 -9.26 -8.00 40.50
N ASP A 693 -8.54 -8.73 41.34
CA ASP A 693 -8.91 -10.10 41.75
C ASP A 693 -10.21 -10.06 42.57
N SER A 694 -11.00 -11.11 42.47
CA SER A 694 -12.30 -11.24 43.14
C SER A 694 -12.51 -12.66 43.56
N TYR A 695 -13.67 -12.97 44.17
CA TYR A 695 -14.01 -14.32 44.65
C TYR A 695 -15.25 -14.84 43.93
N VAL A 696 -15.30 -16.17 43.70
CA VAL A 696 -16.42 -16.89 43.10
C VAL A 696 -16.66 -18.18 43.86
N LEU A 697 -17.90 -18.64 43.90
CA LEU A 697 -18.20 -19.92 44.46
C LEU A 697 -17.67 -21.07 43.58
N ARG A 698 -17.16 -22.13 44.20
CA ARG A 698 -16.71 -23.31 43.43
C ARG A 698 -17.83 -23.88 42.52
N SER A 699 -19.08 -23.80 42.97
CA SER A 699 -20.28 -24.24 42.23
C SER A 699 -20.55 -23.39 40.95
N GLU A 700 -20.02 -22.19 40.85
CA GLU A 700 -20.15 -21.32 39.68
C GLU A 700 -19.18 -21.70 38.54
N VAL A 701 -18.17 -22.48 38.83
CA VAL A 701 -17.20 -22.96 37.82
C VAL A 701 -17.86 -24.01 36.93
N LYS A 702 -18.04 -23.67 35.62
CA LYS A 702 -18.79 -24.51 34.66
C LYS A 702 -17.90 -25.43 33.83
N LYS A 703 -16.58 -25.21 33.79
CA LYS A 703 -15.64 -25.93 32.94
C LYS A 703 -14.37 -26.29 33.72
N ASN A 704 -13.75 -27.39 33.33
CA ASN A 704 -12.44 -27.82 33.84
C ASN A 704 -12.34 -27.83 35.38
N THR A 705 -13.40 -28.24 36.07
CA THR A 705 -13.47 -28.30 37.54
C THR A 705 -12.34 -29.14 38.13
N GLN A 706 -11.88 -30.17 37.42
CA GLN A 706 -10.76 -31.04 37.80
C GLN A 706 -9.40 -30.30 37.90
N LEU A 707 -9.30 -29.11 37.30
CA LEU A 707 -8.05 -28.31 37.36
C LEU A 707 -8.01 -27.34 38.54
N ILE A 708 -9.11 -27.18 39.28
CA ILE A 708 -9.20 -26.19 40.38
C ILE A 708 -8.09 -26.42 41.39
N ASP A 709 -7.90 -27.68 41.81
CA ASP A 709 -7.02 -28.06 42.90
C ASP A 709 -5.60 -28.45 42.43
N LEU A 710 -5.23 -28.07 41.21
CA LEU A 710 -3.89 -28.27 40.65
C LEU A 710 -3.12 -26.94 40.59
N HIS A 711 -1.79 -27.00 40.39
CA HIS A 711 -0.96 -25.86 40.01
C HIS A 711 -1.10 -25.58 38.53
N LYS A 712 -1.62 -24.39 38.15
CA LYS A 712 -1.95 -24.06 36.77
C LYS A 712 -1.00 -23.01 36.21
N VAL A 713 -0.31 -23.34 35.13
CA VAL A 713 0.48 -22.33 34.40
C VAL A 713 -0.42 -21.59 33.45
N VAL A 714 -0.53 -20.27 33.64
CA VAL A 714 -1.37 -19.40 32.85
C VAL A 714 -0.56 -18.35 32.11
N PHE A 715 -1.08 -17.92 30.96
CA PHE A 715 -0.53 -16.81 30.18
C PHE A 715 -1.66 -15.94 29.62
N SER A 716 -1.32 -14.67 29.33
CA SER A 716 -2.28 -13.76 28.70
C SER A 716 -2.81 -14.33 27.39
N LYS A 717 -4.10 -14.18 27.14
CA LYS A 717 -4.72 -14.55 25.88
C LYS A 717 -4.10 -13.81 24.67
N ALA A 718 -3.66 -12.58 24.85
CA ALA A 718 -3.09 -11.77 23.77
C ALA A 718 -1.56 -11.93 23.67
N THR A 719 -1.06 -12.00 22.44
CA THR A 719 0.39 -11.92 22.16
C THR A 719 0.93 -10.52 22.43
N CYS A 720 2.26 -10.39 22.60
CA CYS A 720 2.95 -9.10 22.73
C CYS A 720 2.91 -8.27 21.46
N GLU A 721 2.99 -8.94 20.31
CA GLU A 721 3.13 -8.33 19.00
C GLU A 721 1.78 -8.25 18.28
N HIS A 722 1.57 -7.19 17.50
CA HIS A 722 0.41 -7.07 16.63
C HIS A 722 0.48 -8.08 15.46
N ALA A 723 -0.23 -9.19 15.61
CA ALA A 723 -0.41 -10.20 14.54
C ALA A 723 0.89 -10.73 13.92
N GLY A 724 1.94 -10.95 14.73
CA GLY A 724 3.21 -11.49 14.25
C GLY A 724 4.14 -10.46 13.60
N THR A 725 4.00 -9.18 13.93
CA THR A 725 4.93 -8.13 13.51
C THR A 725 6.11 -8.04 14.51
N PRO A 726 7.37 -8.04 14.06
CA PRO A 726 8.51 -7.95 14.96
C PRO A 726 8.67 -6.56 15.58
N ASP A 727 9.47 -6.47 16.64
CA ASP A 727 9.88 -5.20 17.23
C ASP A 727 10.88 -4.45 16.30
N ARG A 728 11.36 -3.27 16.74
CA ARG A 728 12.30 -2.45 15.95
C ARG A 728 13.63 -3.13 15.63
N ASN A 729 13.97 -4.19 16.37
CA ASN A 729 15.19 -4.98 16.16
C ASN A 729 14.92 -6.24 15.31
N GLY A 730 13.73 -6.42 14.79
CA GLY A 730 13.34 -7.62 14.03
C GLY A 730 13.04 -8.84 14.90
N GLN A 731 12.86 -8.68 16.22
CA GLN A 731 12.68 -9.78 17.17
C GLN A 731 11.24 -9.87 17.69
N PHE A 732 10.85 -11.08 18.12
CA PHE A 732 9.53 -11.39 18.67
C PHE A 732 9.63 -11.86 20.12
N ARG A 733 8.67 -11.45 20.94
CA ARG A 733 8.53 -11.94 22.31
C ARG A 733 7.49 -13.05 22.45
N ILE A 734 6.39 -12.98 21.72
CA ILE A 734 5.26 -13.90 21.62
C ILE A 734 4.39 -13.89 22.89
N LEU A 735 4.88 -14.43 24.01
CA LEU A 735 4.15 -14.48 25.28
C LEU A 735 4.35 -13.19 26.08
N SER A 736 3.25 -12.55 26.48
CA SER A 736 3.28 -11.25 27.21
C SER A 736 3.47 -11.44 28.72
N SER A 737 2.82 -12.45 29.29
CA SER A 737 2.90 -12.76 30.73
C SER A 737 2.77 -14.26 30.97
N LEU A 738 3.43 -14.73 32.01
CA LEU A 738 3.35 -16.10 32.50
C LEU A 738 3.23 -16.06 34.03
N ALA A 739 2.36 -16.88 34.60
CA ALA A 739 2.19 -17.03 36.04
C ALA A 739 1.76 -18.46 36.41
N ILE A 740 2.02 -18.84 37.63
CA ILE A 740 1.49 -20.08 38.22
C ILE A 740 0.36 -19.68 39.14
N LEU A 741 -0.81 -20.27 38.95
CA LEU A 741 -1.93 -20.16 39.86
C LEU A 741 -1.91 -21.39 40.79
N ALA A 742 -1.90 -21.13 42.09
CA ALA A 742 -1.96 -22.16 43.13
C ALA A 742 -3.33 -22.91 43.10
N PRO A 743 -3.43 -24.07 43.77
CA PRO A 743 -4.72 -24.72 44.05
C PRO A 743 -5.75 -23.73 44.62
N GLY A 744 -7.00 -23.86 44.24
CA GLY A 744 -8.07 -22.95 44.67
C GLY A 744 -8.15 -21.60 43.93
N ILE A 745 -7.29 -21.32 42.91
CA ILE A 745 -7.33 -20.11 42.09
C ILE A 745 -7.81 -20.45 40.68
N VAL A 746 -8.79 -19.73 40.18
CA VAL A 746 -9.31 -19.83 38.80
C VAL A 746 -9.12 -18.50 38.06
N CYS A 747 -9.36 -18.48 36.74
CA CYS A 747 -9.16 -17.26 35.94
C CYS A 747 -10.30 -17.00 34.95
N THR A 748 -10.42 -15.73 34.52
CA THR A 748 -11.30 -15.31 33.42
C THR A 748 -10.65 -15.58 32.07
N GLN A 749 -11.42 -15.38 31.00
CA GLN A 749 -10.97 -15.48 29.59
C GLN A 749 -9.76 -14.58 29.22
N SER A 750 -9.38 -13.64 30.09
CA SER A 750 -8.16 -12.84 29.90
C SER A 750 -6.89 -13.69 29.92
N TYR A 751 -6.96 -14.86 30.50
CA TYR A 751 -5.88 -15.84 30.59
C TYR A 751 -6.31 -17.18 29.97
N LEU A 752 -5.31 -17.88 29.43
CA LEU A 752 -5.42 -19.29 29.03
C LEU A 752 -4.62 -20.16 30.03
N VAL A 753 -5.13 -21.33 30.34
CA VAL A 753 -4.40 -22.34 31.09
C VAL A 753 -3.57 -23.16 30.11
N GLY A 754 -2.23 -23.05 30.20
CA GLY A 754 -1.29 -23.78 29.34
C GLY A 754 -1.07 -25.22 29.76
N GLY A 755 -1.16 -25.48 31.03
CA GLY A 755 -1.01 -26.81 31.65
C GLY A 755 -1.37 -26.77 33.14
N ALA A 756 -1.69 -27.93 33.72
CA ALA A 756 -2.00 -28.04 35.12
C ALA A 756 -1.32 -29.31 35.72
N PHE A 757 -0.70 -29.19 36.89
CA PHE A 757 0.18 -30.18 37.49
C PHE A 757 -0.18 -30.37 38.95
N ALA A 758 0.00 -31.59 39.46
CA ALA A 758 -0.17 -31.87 40.86
C ALA A 758 0.96 -31.27 41.71
N ASP A 759 2.16 -31.23 41.15
CA ASP A 759 3.37 -30.76 41.77
C ASP A 759 3.70 -29.29 41.35
N ALA A 760 4.16 -28.48 42.28
CA ALA A 760 4.52 -27.09 42.07
C ALA A 760 5.80 -26.94 41.24
N ASP A 761 6.78 -27.86 41.42
CA ASP A 761 8.05 -27.86 40.71
C ASP A 761 7.84 -28.25 39.24
N GLU A 762 6.95 -29.23 38.95
CA GLU A 762 6.55 -29.56 37.58
C GLU A 762 5.91 -28.35 36.88
N ALA A 763 5.05 -27.59 37.57
CA ALA A 763 4.47 -26.38 37.06
C ALA A 763 5.53 -25.28 36.78
N ALA A 764 6.53 -25.18 37.65
CA ALA A 764 7.66 -24.24 37.48
C ALA A 764 8.54 -24.63 36.28
N ASN A 765 8.81 -25.91 36.12
CA ASN A 765 9.60 -26.47 34.99
C ASN A 765 8.87 -26.25 33.66
N TYR A 766 7.56 -26.50 33.62
CA TYR A 766 6.72 -26.21 32.47
C TYR A 766 6.73 -24.71 32.12
N MET A 767 6.63 -23.85 33.14
CA MET A 767 6.72 -22.39 32.91
C MET A 767 8.12 -21.97 32.38
N ALA A 768 9.21 -22.60 32.88
CA ALA A 768 10.56 -22.35 32.34
C ALA A 768 10.65 -22.78 30.87
N TYR A 769 10.09 -23.91 30.49
CA TYR A 769 9.99 -24.39 29.13
C TYR A 769 9.28 -23.37 28.21
N LEU A 770 8.12 -22.84 28.61
CA LEU A 770 7.38 -21.82 27.86
C LEU A 770 8.18 -20.52 27.66
N LYS A 771 9.13 -20.19 28.55
CA LYS A 771 9.99 -19.00 28.43
C LYS A 771 11.12 -19.19 27.42
N THR A 772 11.45 -20.43 27.02
CA THR A 772 12.54 -20.70 26.09
C THR A 772 12.33 -20.07 24.72
N LYS A 773 13.40 -19.72 24.06
CA LYS A 773 13.35 -19.22 22.66
C LYS A 773 12.88 -20.32 21.71
N PHE A 774 13.28 -21.57 21.96
CA PHE A 774 12.86 -22.75 21.20
C PHE A 774 11.34 -22.85 21.11
N VAL A 775 10.64 -22.85 22.24
CA VAL A 775 9.17 -22.92 22.28
C VAL A 775 8.54 -21.76 21.56
N ARG A 776 8.97 -20.54 21.85
CA ARG A 776 8.37 -19.33 21.28
C ARG A 776 8.65 -19.21 19.77
N PHE A 777 9.78 -19.72 19.28
CA PHE A 777 10.04 -19.82 17.84
C PHE A 777 9.06 -20.78 17.15
N LEU A 778 8.80 -21.94 17.72
CA LEU A 778 7.82 -22.90 17.19
C LEU A 778 6.40 -22.31 17.21
N MET A 779 6.02 -21.63 18.29
CA MET A 779 4.74 -20.90 18.37
C MET A 779 4.63 -19.81 17.30
N LEU A 780 5.69 -19.06 17.02
CA LEU A 780 5.69 -18.00 16.02
C LEU A 780 5.23 -18.50 14.65
N GLN A 781 5.53 -19.75 14.29
CA GLN A 781 5.16 -20.33 12.99
C GLN A 781 3.65 -20.52 12.84
N THR A 782 2.90 -20.44 13.94
CA THR A 782 1.44 -20.60 13.98
C THR A 782 0.70 -19.28 14.24
N ILE A 783 1.43 -18.20 14.59
CA ILE A 783 0.82 -16.91 14.95
C ILE A 783 0.34 -16.17 13.70
N THR A 784 -0.97 -15.99 13.63
CA THR A 784 -1.67 -15.34 12.52
C THR A 784 -2.64 -14.26 12.99
N SER A 785 -2.82 -14.18 14.33
CA SER A 785 -3.71 -13.23 14.99
C SER A 785 -3.16 -12.87 16.34
N GLN A 786 -3.67 -11.81 16.94
CA GLN A 786 -3.25 -11.35 18.27
C GLN A 786 -3.62 -12.33 19.40
N ASP A 787 -4.70 -13.11 19.22
CA ASP A 787 -5.16 -14.05 20.25
C ASP A 787 -4.45 -15.39 20.16
N LEU A 788 -4.01 -15.90 21.30
CA LEU A 788 -3.52 -17.25 21.48
C LEU A 788 -4.68 -18.26 21.62
N SER A 789 -4.44 -19.49 21.20
CA SER A 789 -5.36 -20.62 21.28
C SER A 789 -4.54 -21.93 21.30
N PRO A 790 -5.16 -23.09 21.66
CA PRO A 790 -4.45 -24.38 21.68
C PRO A 790 -3.68 -24.68 20.39
N GLU A 791 -4.23 -24.36 19.23
CA GLU A 791 -3.62 -24.60 17.93
C GLU A 791 -2.27 -23.88 17.74
N LYS A 792 -2.00 -22.81 18.51
CA LYS A 792 -0.73 -22.08 18.44
C LYS A 792 0.45 -22.88 19.01
N PHE A 793 0.16 -23.96 19.73
CA PHE A 793 1.14 -24.85 20.33
C PHE A 793 1.29 -26.19 19.58
N MET A 794 0.72 -26.33 18.38
CA MET A 794 0.70 -27.59 17.63
C MET A 794 2.07 -28.09 17.18
N PHE A 795 3.09 -27.23 17.13
CA PHE A 795 4.46 -27.60 16.78
C PHE A 795 5.36 -27.71 18.00
N VAL A 796 4.87 -27.46 19.20
CA VAL A 796 5.65 -27.46 20.44
C VAL A 796 5.53 -28.83 21.08
N PRO A 797 6.62 -29.65 21.10
CA PRO A 797 6.60 -30.97 21.69
C PRO A 797 6.53 -30.87 23.22
N SER A 798 5.76 -31.76 23.85
CA SER A 798 5.77 -31.93 25.32
C SER A 798 7.11 -32.45 25.79
N GLN A 799 7.46 -32.15 27.05
CA GLN A 799 8.65 -32.65 27.72
C GLN A 799 8.24 -33.42 29.01
N ASP A 800 9.16 -34.14 29.59
CA ASP A 800 9.08 -34.59 30.97
C ASP A 800 9.45 -33.42 31.89
N PHE A 801 8.55 -33.01 32.76
CA PHE A 801 8.74 -31.89 33.70
C PHE A 801 9.05 -32.37 35.12
N THR A 802 9.16 -33.70 35.32
CA THR A 802 9.50 -34.31 36.59
C THR A 802 11.01 -34.23 36.85
N THR A 803 11.45 -34.70 38.03
CA THR A 803 12.88 -34.83 38.38
C THR A 803 13.62 -35.87 37.55
N HIS A 804 12.94 -36.70 36.77
CA HIS A 804 13.53 -37.72 35.90
C HIS A 804 13.77 -37.22 34.47
N SER A 805 13.52 -35.93 34.21
CA SER A 805 13.70 -35.31 32.90
C SER A 805 15.15 -35.39 32.42
N ASP A 806 15.32 -35.53 31.11
CA ASP A 806 16.59 -35.38 30.41
C ASP A 806 17.03 -33.91 30.26
N ILE A 807 16.18 -32.97 30.67
CA ILE A 807 16.47 -31.53 30.74
C ILE A 807 16.64 -31.13 32.20
N ASP A 808 17.72 -30.46 32.52
CA ASP A 808 17.95 -29.85 33.84
C ASP A 808 17.16 -28.53 33.93
N TRP A 809 15.96 -28.57 34.49
CA TRP A 809 15.07 -27.43 34.63
C TRP A 809 15.49 -26.41 35.70
N THR A 810 16.52 -26.72 36.51
CA THR A 810 17.05 -25.84 37.55
C THR A 810 17.92 -24.71 36.96
N GLN A 811 18.31 -24.86 35.69
CA GLN A 811 19.19 -23.93 35.00
C GLN A 811 18.41 -22.68 34.50
N ASP A 812 19.15 -21.67 34.12
CA ASP A 812 18.55 -20.51 33.47
C ASP A 812 17.95 -20.83 32.07
N THR A 813 17.08 -19.97 31.58
CA THR A 813 16.36 -20.19 30.32
C THR A 813 17.33 -20.36 29.13
N ALA A 814 18.47 -19.67 29.11
CA ALA A 814 19.44 -19.77 28.02
C ALA A 814 20.12 -21.14 28.01
N THR A 815 20.45 -21.68 29.18
CA THR A 815 21.03 -23.03 29.35
C THR A 815 20.00 -24.10 28.98
N ILE A 816 18.74 -23.92 29.36
CA ILE A 816 17.63 -24.80 28.95
C ILE A 816 17.47 -24.80 27.42
N ASP A 817 17.52 -23.63 26.75
CA ASP A 817 17.52 -23.54 25.29
C ASP A 817 18.66 -24.37 24.67
N GLN A 818 19.89 -24.30 25.21
CA GLN A 818 21.03 -25.08 24.71
C GLN A 818 20.84 -26.60 24.89
N GLN A 819 20.18 -27.03 25.97
CA GLN A 819 19.82 -28.44 26.17
C GLN A 819 18.79 -28.89 25.12
N LEU A 820 17.77 -28.08 24.86
CA LEU A 820 16.76 -28.36 23.85
C LEU A 820 17.36 -28.38 22.43
N TYR A 821 18.27 -27.48 22.10
CA TYR A 821 18.95 -27.48 20.80
C TYR A 821 19.74 -28.78 20.58
N ARG A 822 20.42 -29.26 21.60
CA ARG A 822 21.14 -30.57 21.57
C ARG A 822 20.16 -31.74 21.46
N LYS A 823 19.09 -31.77 22.28
CA LYS A 823 18.07 -32.80 22.26
C LYS A 823 17.42 -32.98 20.88
N TYR A 824 17.11 -31.87 20.19
CA TYR A 824 16.51 -31.89 18.85
C TYR A 824 17.53 -31.85 17.72
N ASN A 825 18.83 -32.02 18.03
CA ASN A 825 19.92 -32.04 17.06
C ASN A 825 19.86 -30.87 16.06
N LEU A 826 19.72 -29.65 16.60
CA LEU A 826 19.67 -28.44 15.78
C LEU A 826 21.08 -28.10 15.27
N THR A 827 21.15 -27.68 14.01
CA THR A 827 22.37 -27.15 13.41
C THR A 827 22.69 -25.75 13.94
N GLU A 828 23.92 -25.28 13.78
CA GLU A 828 24.31 -23.91 14.13
C GLU A 828 23.44 -22.86 13.42
N ALA A 829 23.07 -23.11 12.15
CA ALA A 829 22.20 -22.21 11.37
C ALA A 829 20.78 -22.15 11.92
N GLU A 830 20.21 -23.27 12.37
CA GLU A 830 18.89 -23.34 13.01
C GLU A 830 18.90 -22.69 14.40
N THR A 831 19.95 -22.91 15.16
CA THR A 831 20.15 -22.23 16.46
C THR A 831 20.28 -20.74 16.29
N ALA A 832 21.12 -20.29 15.36
CA ALA A 832 21.24 -18.85 15.05
C ALA A 832 19.93 -18.23 14.56
N LEU A 833 19.12 -18.98 13.81
CA LEU A 833 17.80 -18.53 13.39
C LEU A 833 16.89 -18.26 14.59
N ILE A 834 16.83 -19.17 15.58
CA ILE A 834 16.04 -19.01 16.79
C ILE A 834 16.54 -17.81 17.60
N GLU A 835 17.86 -17.76 17.86
CA GLU A 835 18.49 -16.75 18.70
C GLU A 835 18.31 -15.33 18.15
N ASN A 836 18.38 -15.15 16.82
CA ASN A 836 18.20 -13.87 16.17
C ASN A 836 16.71 -13.45 16.04
N THR A 837 15.81 -14.44 15.98
CA THR A 837 14.38 -14.18 15.77
C THR A 837 13.64 -13.90 17.08
N ILE A 838 13.99 -14.61 18.15
CA ILE A 838 13.25 -14.55 19.43
C ILE A 838 14.04 -13.76 20.46
N LYS A 839 13.38 -12.74 21.02
CA LYS A 839 13.91 -11.91 22.11
C LYS A 839 13.99 -12.72 23.40
N GLN A 840 14.97 -12.44 24.25
CA GLN A 840 15.01 -13.00 25.59
C GLN A 840 13.72 -12.67 26.36
N PHE A 841 13.23 -13.63 27.15
CA PHE A 841 11.96 -13.46 27.88
C PHE A 841 12.06 -12.47 29.02
#